data_1b9a1b12f43b198fffbabffd5d3e7dac
#
_entry.id   1b9a1b12f43b198fffbabffd5d3e7dac
#
_cell.length_a   1.000
_cell.length_b   1.000
_cell.length_c   1.000
_cell.angle_alpha   90.00
_cell.angle_beta   90.00
_cell.angle_gamma   90.00
#
_symmetry.space_group_name_H-M   'P 1'
#
loop_
_entity.id
_entity.type
_entity.pdbx_description
1 polymer ?
#
loop_
_entity_poly.entity_id
_entity_poly.type
_entity_poly.pdbx_seq_one_letter_code
_entity_poly.pdbx_strand_id
1 'polypeptide(L)'
;MINMSGWSDKDKTPWVWGEPYESINRIYLKLKAQMLPYYYSYARESYDTGVPMVRALMLEYPEEEFTMGNQTQYEYLWGENLLVAPVYDEAENNAEVRNKIYLPGGEDQVWIDYFTGEQYTSGKVVNSIDAPLWKLPLFVKSGAIIPMTVENNSVQELTGEEPRIFDVYPDGDSSFTLYDDGYSQAYQNGEGSFTEITSHEQDGTADITVGKMSGSVEGMKSERETQFIVHTYAKPQSVQATVGGIEAELQEAADREAFEAAEGNAYYYDEAPRNSAYYDGAGNGAPRLYVKIAATDITANEVKLHVEGIVNRVKQEIVDDTLPMAATAPQIAETSSSAITLSFDVPEGMQADLEIDGMLYENVTSPFIHDSLNPDEEHTYRLRYTNTLGSGEFSEQVSAKTDLDPYRNVISGAVATANSYEDIPGDSYPPQNLVDGDLASQWCSNWDDQKYYTEPKIIDIDLQTAYQLDKLEYINDGTSQILDHEILISKDGVHYEQVDASVWEKQYQNDYEFDGRIARYVRIISHDQRFNSGNEIRIYKVDGTDGFSEADCNGDRILNHDDLTFLKNYMGVDQNNQRLWNQVKEADFSCNGIIDAYDLMFVASRLDGGVRDPQDEVSGMISFTADKTSVKKGDTVTISVNTHDFVNVYALNFELLLDAEKLSSAVCPDNVCTADSPFTAGEFTEGMLDYSKSGETQIEGKDHVRFYGAFSFVGDNGPLQGDGVIATIELTALQDIEEIDMILNDVQVISSGGTIADASWKDDGGEEGPGTDPGEGGKPGEGEDTPKPGDDGDTGVNTQQGMMLALLAAAGASAVIAYRRRQRQ
;
A
#
# COMPACT_ATOMS: atom_id res chain seq x y z
N MET A 1 1.17 -24.93 -3.06
CA MET A 1 1.49 -25.23 -1.62
C MET A 1 0.18 -25.39 -0.87
N ILE A 2 0.01 -26.46 -0.08
CA ILE A 2 -1.21 -26.66 0.71
C ILE A 2 -1.02 -25.90 2.01
N ASN A 3 -1.78 -24.82 2.18
CA ASN A 3 -1.77 -24.06 3.43
C ASN A 3 -2.99 -24.42 4.27
N MET A 4 -2.78 -24.86 5.48
CA MET A 4 -3.82 -25.23 6.45
C MET A 4 -3.94 -24.21 7.59
N SER A 5 -3.25 -23.09 7.50
CA SER A 5 -3.36 -21.99 8.44
C SER A 5 -4.52 -21.06 8.04
N GLY A 6 -5.08 -20.41 9.02
CA GLY A 6 -6.14 -19.43 8.85
C GLY A 6 -7.33 -19.67 9.76
N TRP A 7 -7.94 -18.57 10.18
CA TRP A 7 -9.12 -18.59 11.04
C TRP A 7 -10.36 -18.93 10.21
N SER A 8 -11.03 -20.02 10.54
CA SER A 8 -12.21 -20.48 9.83
C SER A 8 -12.97 -21.51 10.68
N ASP A 9 -14.27 -21.45 10.64
CA ASP A 9 -15.18 -22.44 11.23
C ASP A 9 -15.18 -23.79 10.50
N LYS A 10 -14.49 -23.85 9.35
CA LYS A 10 -14.37 -25.07 8.52
C LYS A 10 -12.99 -25.69 8.66
N ASP A 11 -12.97 -27.00 8.77
CA ASP A 11 -11.74 -27.77 8.68
C ASP A 11 -11.06 -27.52 7.31
N LYS A 12 -9.75 -27.25 7.31
CA LYS A 12 -8.95 -26.96 6.12
C LYS A 12 -7.92 -28.04 5.82
N THR A 13 -8.10 -29.24 6.35
CA THR A 13 -7.22 -30.35 6.05
C THR A 13 -7.33 -30.78 4.57
N PRO A 14 -6.28 -31.38 3.99
CA PRO A 14 -6.26 -31.74 2.55
C PRO A 14 -7.40 -32.66 2.10
N TRP A 15 -8.01 -33.40 3.01
CA TRP A 15 -9.09 -34.37 2.74
C TRP A 15 -10.50 -33.83 2.97
N VAL A 16 -10.66 -32.59 3.45
CA VAL A 16 -11.97 -32.06 3.84
C VAL A 16 -12.94 -31.90 2.68
N TRP A 17 -12.39 -31.67 1.49
CA TRP A 17 -13.18 -31.49 0.25
C TRP A 17 -13.47 -32.79 -0.50
N GLY A 18 -12.94 -33.94 -0.04
CA GLY A 18 -13.12 -35.23 -0.69
C GLY A 18 -12.47 -35.31 -2.06
N GLU A 19 -12.91 -36.28 -2.87
CA GLU A 19 -12.40 -36.46 -4.26
C GLU A 19 -13.01 -35.40 -5.21
N PRO A 20 -12.25 -34.93 -6.23
CA PRO A 20 -10.89 -35.34 -6.61
C PRO A 20 -9.78 -34.60 -5.82
N TYR A 21 -10.11 -33.64 -4.98
CA TYR A 21 -9.16 -32.73 -4.31
C TYR A 21 -8.20 -33.48 -3.38
N GLU A 22 -8.67 -34.51 -2.69
CA GLU A 22 -7.84 -35.30 -1.81
C GLU A 22 -6.73 -36.04 -2.60
N SER A 23 -7.08 -36.67 -3.72
CA SER A 23 -6.11 -37.35 -4.58
C SER A 23 -5.11 -36.37 -5.21
N ILE A 24 -5.55 -35.20 -5.66
CA ILE A 24 -4.68 -34.13 -6.19
C ILE A 24 -3.71 -33.66 -5.10
N ASN A 25 -4.21 -33.33 -3.91
CA ASN A 25 -3.39 -32.90 -2.80
C ASN A 25 -2.34 -33.97 -2.43
N ARG A 26 -2.72 -35.25 -2.43
CA ARG A 26 -1.82 -36.35 -2.13
C ARG A 26 -0.67 -36.45 -3.14
N ILE A 27 -0.93 -36.29 -4.43
CA ILE A 27 0.09 -36.29 -5.48
C ILE A 27 1.12 -35.18 -5.24
N TYR A 28 0.67 -33.95 -5.00
CA TYR A 28 1.58 -32.82 -4.79
C TYR A 28 2.34 -32.88 -3.46
N LEU A 29 1.73 -33.41 -2.42
CA LEU A 29 2.43 -33.64 -1.14
C LEU A 29 3.53 -34.68 -1.30
N LYS A 30 3.28 -35.76 -2.03
CA LYS A 30 4.29 -36.80 -2.34
C LYS A 30 5.41 -36.24 -3.24
N LEU A 31 5.06 -35.49 -4.30
CA LEU A 31 6.05 -34.86 -5.16
C LEU A 31 6.93 -33.90 -4.36
N LYS A 32 6.33 -33.11 -3.49
CA LYS A 32 7.08 -32.22 -2.59
C LYS A 32 8.03 -33.02 -1.67
N ALA A 33 7.57 -34.14 -1.11
CA ALA A 33 8.42 -34.98 -0.27
C ALA A 33 9.59 -35.59 -1.06
N GLN A 34 9.35 -36.03 -2.29
CA GLN A 34 10.41 -36.55 -3.17
C GLN A 34 11.44 -35.48 -3.56
N MET A 35 11.03 -34.23 -3.77
CA MET A 35 11.91 -33.10 -4.09
C MET A 35 12.64 -32.51 -2.87
N LEU A 36 12.54 -33.13 -1.68
CA LEU A 36 13.19 -32.60 -0.48
C LEU A 36 14.68 -32.34 -0.68
N PRO A 37 15.50 -33.18 -1.30
CA PRO A 37 16.93 -32.91 -1.51
C PRO A 37 17.19 -31.65 -2.35
N TYR A 38 16.34 -31.40 -3.35
CA TYR A 38 16.42 -30.22 -4.19
C TYR A 38 16.20 -28.94 -3.39
N TYR A 39 15.03 -28.80 -2.74
CA TYR A 39 14.75 -27.55 -2.08
C TYR A 39 15.52 -27.39 -0.75
N TYR A 40 15.99 -28.48 -0.13
CA TYR A 40 16.85 -28.42 1.04
C TYR A 40 18.25 -27.86 0.69
N SER A 41 18.75 -28.20 -0.49
CA SER A 41 19.98 -27.60 -1.03
C SER A 41 19.84 -26.10 -1.27
N TYR A 42 18.69 -25.65 -1.81
CA TYR A 42 18.40 -24.22 -1.92
C TYR A 42 18.15 -23.52 -0.57
N ALA A 43 17.65 -24.24 0.44
CA ALA A 43 17.58 -23.70 1.78
C ALA A 43 18.98 -23.45 2.37
N ARG A 44 19.95 -24.32 2.06
CA ARG A 44 21.35 -24.12 2.40
C ARG A 44 21.95 -22.92 1.66
N GLU A 45 21.72 -22.82 0.37
CA GLU A 45 22.14 -21.64 -0.41
C GLU A 45 21.56 -20.36 0.15
N SER A 46 20.25 -20.35 0.48
CA SER A 46 19.58 -19.21 1.09
C SER A 46 20.23 -18.81 2.44
N TYR A 47 20.64 -19.78 3.23
CA TYR A 47 21.36 -19.52 4.48
C TYR A 47 22.75 -18.90 4.24
N ASP A 48 23.45 -19.36 3.23
CA ASP A 48 24.81 -18.92 2.94
C ASP A 48 24.85 -17.57 2.21
N THR A 49 23.89 -17.28 1.33
CA THR A 49 23.92 -16.14 0.40
C THR A 49 22.83 -15.10 0.65
N GLY A 50 21.74 -15.50 1.31
CA GLY A 50 20.51 -14.68 1.45
C GLY A 50 19.56 -14.76 0.26
N VAL A 51 19.90 -15.45 -0.83
CA VAL A 51 19.01 -15.62 -1.99
C VAL A 51 17.85 -16.56 -1.61
N PRO A 52 16.58 -16.16 -1.78
CA PRO A 52 15.45 -16.98 -1.36
C PRO A 52 15.28 -18.24 -2.22
N MET A 53 14.71 -19.29 -1.65
CA MET A 53 14.38 -20.53 -2.40
C MET A 53 13.26 -20.32 -3.42
N VAL A 54 12.27 -19.49 -3.08
CA VAL A 54 11.19 -19.05 -3.98
C VAL A 54 11.56 -17.65 -4.44
N ARG A 55 11.78 -17.47 -5.73
CA ARG A 55 12.39 -16.28 -6.31
C ARG A 55 11.46 -15.63 -7.32
N ALA A 56 11.31 -14.30 -7.26
CA ALA A 56 10.77 -13.57 -8.39
C ALA A 56 11.72 -13.73 -9.59
N LEU A 57 11.19 -13.71 -10.81
CA LEU A 57 11.99 -13.92 -12.01
C LEU A 57 13.17 -12.95 -12.12
N MET A 58 12.95 -11.70 -11.71
CA MET A 58 13.96 -10.65 -11.72
C MET A 58 15.22 -10.95 -10.89
N LEU A 59 15.16 -11.89 -9.92
CA LEU A 59 16.33 -12.27 -9.13
C LEU A 59 17.30 -13.17 -9.91
N GLU A 60 16.80 -13.94 -10.86
CA GLU A 60 17.61 -14.82 -11.72
C GLU A 60 17.88 -14.20 -13.10
N TYR A 61 16.98 -13.34 -13.56
CA TYR A 61 17.03 -12.72 -14.89
C TYR A 61 16.95 -11.18 -14.77
N PRO A 62 17.88 -10.53 -14.03
CA PRO A 62 17.84 -9.08 -13.77
C PRO A 62 18.10 -8.24 -15.02
N GLU A 63 18.69 -8.83 -16.07
CA GLU A 63 18.98 -8.12 -17.33
C GLU A 63 17.75 -8.12 -18.29
N GLU A 64 16.71 -8.87 -17.96
CA GLU A 64 15.48 -8.92 -18.76
C GLU A 64 14.45 -7.94 -18.17
N GLU A 65 14.27 -6.80 -18.82
CA GLU A 65 13.38 -5.73 -18.36
C GLU A 65 11.95 -6.23 -18.08
N PHE A 66 11.47 -7.17 -18.88
CA PHE A 66 10.13 -7.76 -18.74
C PHE A 66 9.91 -8.43 -17.36
N THR A 67 10.96 -8.94 -16.73
CA THR A 67 10.88 -9.57 -15.41
C THR A 67 10.69 -8.56 -14.26
N MET A 68 10.92 -7.27 -14.53
CA MET A 68 10.74 -6.18 -13.55
C MET A 68 9.31 -5.65 -13.51
N GLY A 69 8.49 -5.97 -14.51
CA GLY A 69 7.12 -5.47 -14.65
C GLY A 69 6.07 -6.32 -13.93
N ASN A 70 4.85 -5.80 -13.90
CA ASN A 70 3.69 -6.47 -13.31
C ASN A 70 3.26 -7.72 -14.10
N GLN A 71 3.73 -7.88 -15.33
CA GLN A 71 3.33 -8.97 -16.22
C GLN A 71 3.75 -10.35 -15.69
N THR A 72 4.80 -10.41 -14.85
CA THR A 72 5.33 -11.65 -14.26
C THR A 72 4.95 -11.86 -12.80
N GLN A 73 4.05 -11.07 -12.24
CA GLN A 73 3.70 -11.08 -10.80
C GLN A 73 3.05 -12.40 -10.32
N TYR A 74 2.46 -13.19 -11.23
CA TYR A 74 1.78 -14.44 -10.92
C TYR A 74 2.57 -15.68 -11.29
N GLU A 75 3.89 -15.56 -11.40
CA GLU A 75 4.81 -16.67 -11.64
C GLU A 75 6.08 -16.47 -10.82
N TYR A 76 6.78 -17.56 -10.54
CA TYR A 76 7.99 -17.52 -9.73
C TYR A 76 8.88 -18.72 -10.03
N LEU A 77 10.15 -18.59 -9.66
CA LEU A 77 11.09 -19.70 -9.68
C LEU A 77 11.14 -20.39 -8.31
N TRP A 78 11.22 -21.71 -8.32
CA TRP A 78 11.57 -22.54 -7.18
C TRP A 78 12.98 -23.08 -7.36
N GLY A 79 13.96 -22.47 -6.72
CA GLY A 79 15.37 -22.57 -7.10
C GLY A 79 15.59 -21.91 -8.46
N GLU A 80 16.61 -22.33 -9.19
CA GLU A 80 16.93 -21.81 -10.52
C GLU A 80 16.26 -22.58 -11.66
N ASN A 81 15.80 -23.80 -11.37
CA ASN A 81 15.50 -24.80 -12.39
C ASN A 81 14.01 -25.06 -12.60
N LEU A 82 13.14 -24.54 -11.72
CA LEU A 82 11.71 -24.78 -11.78
C LEU A 82 10.95 -23.46 -11.82
N LEU A 83 10.21 -23.24 -12.92
CA LEU A 83 9.28 -22.13 -13.06
C LEU A 83 7.87 -22.62 -12.74
N VAL A 84 7.19 -21.91 -11.85
CA VAL A 84 5.84 -22.22 -11.37
C VAL A 84 4.90 -21.10 -11.77
N ALA A 85 3.84 -21.42 -12.51
CA ALA A 85 2.84 -20.47 -12.99
C ALA A 85 1.43 -20.88 -12.54
N PRO A 86 1.00 -20.59 -11.30
CA PRO A 86 -0.31 -20.96 -10.79
C PRO A 86 -1.44 -20.35 -11.62
N VAL A 87 -2.54 -21.08 -11.77
CA VAL A 87 -3.81 -20.51 -12.25
C VAL A 87 -4.39 -19.62 -11.15
N TYR A 88 -4.56 -18.35 -11.43
CA TYR A 88 -5.04 -17.35 -10.48
C TYR A 88 -6.36 -16.69 -10.92
N ASP A 89 -6.73 -16.83 -12.17
CA ASP A 89 -7.95 -16.27 -12.76
C ASP A 89 -9.06 -17.31 -12.81
N GLU A 90 -10.30 -16.93 -12.43
CA GLU A 90 -11.44 -17.84 -12.43
C GLU A 90 -11.86 -18.25 -13.85
N ALA A 91 -11.74 -17.34 -14.83
CA ALA A 91 -12.06 -17.64 -16.22
C ALA A 91 -11.07 -18.65 -16.81
N GLU A 92 -9.78 -18.49 -16.52
CA GLU A 92 -8.75 -19.46 -16.89
C GLU A 92 -8.99 -20.82 -16.24
N ASN A 93 -9.33 -20.85 -14.95
CA ASN A 93 -9.65 -22.09 -14.23
C ASN A 93 -10.87 -22.80 -14.83
N ASN A 94 -11.92 -22.06 -15.20
CA ASN A 94 -13.10 -22.63 -15.85
C ASN A 94 -12.82 -23.13 -17.28
N ALA A 95 -11.85 -22.52 -17.97
CA ALA A 95 -11.39 -22.94 -19.29
C ALA A 95 -10.31 -24.04 -19.23
N GLU A 96 -9.82 -24.39 -18.03
CA GLU A 96 -8.73 -25.35 -17.80
C GLU A 96 -7.45 -24.98 -18.53
N VAL A 97 -7.14 -23.67 -18.63
CA VAL A 97 -5.93 -23.13 -19.26
C VAL A 97 -5.21 -22.15 -18.35
N ARG A 98 -3.93 -21.91 -18.63
CA ARG A 98 -3.14 -20.83 -18.05
C ARG A 98 -2.51 -20.01 -19.19
N ASN A 99 -2.78 -18.72 -19.19
CA ASN A 99 -2.25 -17.78 -20.17
C ASN A 99 -1.17 -16.89 -19.56
N LYS A 100 -0.46 -16.16 -20.43
CA LYS A 100 0.50 -15.11 -20.05
C LYS A 100 1.60 -15.62 -19.13
N ILE A 101 2.22 -16.73 -19.49
CA ILE A 101 3.38 -17.26 -18.79
C ILE A 101 4.63 -16.75 -19.52
N TYR A 102 5.42 -15.92 -18.89
CA TYR A 102 6.71 -15.49 -19.41
C TYR A 102 7.76 -16.57 -19.16
N LEU A 103 8.44 -16.98 -20.21
CA LEU A 103 9.53 -17.94 -20.15
C LEU A 103 10.87 -17.20 -20.27
N PRO A 104 11.56 -16.92 -19.14
CA PRO A 104 12.80 -16.14 -19.17
C PRO A 104 13.96 -16.92 -19.75
N GLY A 105 15.01 -16.20 -20.19
CA GLY A 105 16.25 -16.74 -20.73
C GLY A 105 16.46 -16.38 -22.19
N GLY A 106 17.69 -16.61 -22.70
CA GLY A 106 18.05 -16.34 -24.08
C GLY A 106 17.39 -17.31 -25.07
N GLU A 107 17.47 -17.01 -26.37
CA GLU A 107 16.84 -17.78 -27.45
C GLU A 107 17.17 -19.28 -27.44
N ASP A 108 18.34 -19.67 -26.93
CA ASP A 108 18.78 -21.07 -26.86
C ASP A 108 18.22 -21.83 -25.65
N GLN A 109 17.67 -21.10 -24.65
CA GLN A 109 17.09 -21.69 -23.46
C GLN A 109 15.73 -22.29 -23.79
N VAL A 110 15.43 -23.47 -23.23
CA VAL A 110 14.13 -24.14 -23.34
C VAL A 110 13.57 -24.42 -21.96
N TRP A 111 12.28 -24.23 -21.82
CA TRP A 111 11.49 -24.67 -20.69
C TRP A 111 10.65 -25.89 -21.07
N ILE A 112 10.61 -26.89 -20.22
CA ILE A 112 9.98 -28.17 -20.45
C ILE A 112 8.84 -28.35 -19.46
N ASP A 113 7.62 -28.54 -19.92
CA ASP A 113 6.49 -28.87 -19.05
C ASP A 113 6.83 -30.13 -18.26
N TYR A 114 6.86 -30.06 -16.95
CA TYR A 114 7.27 -31.13 -16.04
C TYR A 114 6.42 -32.40 -16.21
N PHE A 115 5.13 -32.26 -16.54
CA PHE A 115 4.18 -33.35 -16.63
C PHE A 115 4.12 -33.96 -18.02
N THR A 116 4.12 -33.14 -19.06
CA THR A 116 3.93 -33.56 -20.43
C THR A 116 5.23 -33.72 -21.22
N GLY A 117 6.27 -32.99 -20.81
CA GLY A 117 7.53 -32.92 -21.58
C GLY A 117 7.45 -32.02 -22.79
N GLU A 118 6.37 -31.29 -22.99
CA GLU A 118 6.24 -30.28 -24.04
C GLU A 118 7.28 -29.18 -23.87
N GLN A 119 7.86 -28.71 -24.97
CA GLN A 119 9.00 -27.80 -24.96
C GLN A 119 8.64 -26.43 -25.50
N TYR A 120 9.09 -25.39 -24.80
CA TYR A 120 8.87 -24.00 -25.13
C TYR A 120 10.21 -23.26 -25.14
N THR A 121 10.49 -22.48 -26.19
CA THR A 121 11.66 -21.58 -26.21
C THR A 121 11.43 -20.37 -25.32
N SER A 122 12.50 -19.82 -24.77
CA SER A 122 12.50 -18.66 -23.89
C SER A 122 12.36 -17.32 -24.63
N GLY A 123 12.31 -16.25 -23.86
CA GLY A 123 12.27 -14.86 -24.35
C GLY A 123 10.90 -14.43 -24.87
N LYS A 124 9.84 -15.09 -24.46
CA LYS A 124 8.47 -14.83 -24.93
C LYS A 124 7.43 -15.22 -23.89
N VAL A 125 6.20 -14.79 -24.13
CA VAL A 125 5.02 -15.14 -23.32
C VAL A 125 4.25 -16.25 -24.04
N VAL A 126 3.94 -17.34 -23.35
CA VAL A 126 3.14 -18.45 -23.85
C VAL A 126 1.73 -18.43 -23.28
N ASN A 127 0.76 -18.83 -24.10
CA ASN A 127 -0.65 -18.84 -23.76
C ASN A 127 -1.28 -20.20 -24.08
N SER A 128 -2.52 -20.38 -23.62
CA SER A 128 -3.30 -21.61 -23.83
C SER A 128 -2.59 -22.86 -23.32
N ILE A 129 -1.81 -22.73 -22.25
CA ILE A 129 -1.18 -23.87 -21.58
C ILE A 129 -2.26 -24.67 -20.86
N ASP A 130 -2.37 -25.95 -21.21
CA ASP A 130 -3.33 -26.87 -20.60
C ASP A 130 -3.12 -26.96 -19.08
N ALA A 131 -4.15 -26.63 -18.31
CA ALA A 131 -4.12 -26.54 -16.86
C ALA A 131 -5.41 -27.06 -16.22
N PRO A 132 -5.78 -28.33 -16.44
CA PRO A 132 -6.92 -28.93 -15.77
C PRO A 132 -6.73 -28.89 -14.24
N LEU A 133 -7.78 -29.04 -13.49
CA LEU A 133 -7.80 -28.87 -12.01
C LEU A 133 -6.62 -29.55 -11.29
N TRP A 134 -6.13 -30.67 -11.77
CA TRP A 134 -5.02 -31.39 -11.17
C TRP A 134 -3.64 -30.86 -11.53
N LYS A 135 -3.49 -30.11 -12.64
CA LYS A 135 -2.19 -29.70 -13.18
C LYS A 135 -1.85 -28.28 -12.77
N LEU A 136 -0.83 -28.13 -11.93
CA LEU A 136 -0.14 -26.87 -11.71
C LEU A 136 0.88 -26.68 -12.84
N PRO A 137 0.76 -25.69 -13.72
CA PRO A 137 1.80 -25.41 -14.71
C PRO A 137 3.16 -25.24 -14.05
N LEU A 138 4.02 -26.19 -14.30
CA LEU A 138 5.37 -26.32 -13.75
C LEU A 138 6.32 -26.64 -14.89
N PHE A 139 7.31 -25.79 -15.08
CA PHE A 139 8.29 -25.93 -16.15
C PHE A 139 9.68 -26.16 -15.58
N VAL A 140 10.41 -27.04 -16.22
CA VAL A 140 11.81 -27.34 -15.90
C VAL A 140 12.71 -26.68 -16.93
N LYS A 141 13.73 -26.00 -16.47
CA LYS A 141 14.77 -25.43 -17.31
C LYS A 141 15.56 -26.54 -17.99
N SER A 142 15.79 -26.46 -19.30
CA SER A 142 16.72 -27.39 -19.96
C SER A 142 18.12 -27.23 -19.37
N GLY A 143 18.82 -28.34 -19.20
CA GLY A 143 20.07 -28.43 -18.45
C GLY A 143 19.86 -28.72 -16.95
N ALA A 144 18.62 -28.72 -16.43
CA ALA A 144 18.36 -28.89 -15.02
C ALA A 144 18.84 -30.24 -14.47
N ILE A 145 19.33 -30.23 -13.24
CA ILE A 145 19.61 -31.41 -12.41
C ILE A 145 18.76 -31.25 -11.14
N ILE A 146 17.81 -32.15 -10.92
CA ILE A 146 16.88 -32.12 -9.79
C ILE A 146 17.14 -33.34 -8.89
N PRO A 147 17.85 -33.19 -7.77
CA PRO A 147 18.01 -34.27 -6.82
C PRO A 147 16.68 -34.62 -6.16
N MET A 148 16.39 -35.88 -6.05
CA MET A 148 15.16 -36.40 -5.47
C MET A 148 15.45 -37.52 -4.48
N THR A 149 14.46 -37.88 -3.67
CA THR A 149 14.44 -39.09 -2.86
C THR A 149 13.27 -39.96 -3.25
N VAL A 150 13.16 -41.14 -2.68
CA VAL A 150 12.03 -42.06 -2.91
C VAL A 150 10.71 -41.44 -2.47
N GLU A 151 9.61 -41.94 -3.02
CA GLU A 151 8.27 -41.58 -2.54
C GLU A 151 8.14 -41.95 -1.06
N ASN A 152 7.73 -41.01 -0.25
CA ASN A 152 7.55 -41.19 1.19
C ASN A 152 6.36 -40.36 1.69
N ASN A 153 5.87 -40.65 2.90
CA ASN A 153 4.81 -39.88 3.56
C ASN A 153 5.37 -38.90 4.58
N SER A 154 6.61 -39.11 5.02
CA SER A 154 7.28 -38.26 6.02
C SER A 154 8.79 -38.44 5.92
N VAL A 155 9.54 -37.37 6.11
CA VAL A 155 11.00 -37.41 6.25
C VAL A 155 11.46 -38.39 7.34
N GLN A 156 10.64 -38.60 8.37
CA GLN A 156 10.92 -39.53 9.47
C GLN A 156 10.91 -41.01 9.03
N GLU A 157 10.33 -41.34 7.89
CA GLU A 157 10.38 -42.67 7.30
C GLU A 157 11.69 -42.95 6.59
N LEU A 158 12.46 -41.90 6.26
CA LEU A 158 13.75 -42.03 5.59
C LEU A 158 14.82 -42.51 6.56
N THR A 159 15.57 -43.51 6.15
CA THR A 159 16.59 -44.18 6.96
C THR A 159 18.00 -43.68 6.68
N GLY A 160 18.17 -42.90 5.59
CA GLY A 160 19.46 -42.50 5.04
C GLY A 160 20.10 -43.58 4.13
N GLU A 161 19.43 -44.69 3.92
CA GLU A 161 19.88 -45.78 3.03
C GLU A 161 19.19 -45.73 1.64
N GLU A 162 18.24 -44.81 1.49
CA GLU A 162 17.50 -44.66 0.23
C GLU A 162 18.43 -44.28 -0.91
N PRO A 163 18.11 -44.69 -2.18
CA PRO A 163 18.89 -44.30 -3.34
C PRO A 163 18.94 -42.73 -3.45
N ARG A 164 20.06 -42.23 -3.91
CA ARG A 164 20.17 -40.87 -4.41
C ARG A 164 19.64 -40.82 -5.83
N ILE A 165 18.60 -40.09 -6.10
CA ILE A 165 17.96 -40.03 -7.40
C ILE A 165 18.25 -38.65 -8.00
N PHE A 166 18.71 -38.61 -9.25
CA PHE A 166 18.98 -37.40 -10.01
C PHE A 166 18.15 -37.37 -11.27
N ASP A 167 17.17 -36.47 -11.31
CA ASP A 167 16.34 -36.22 -12.49
C ASP A 167 17.04 -35.14 -13.34
N VAL A 168 17.53 -35.55 -14.52
CA VAL A 168 18.47 -34.77 -15.35
C VAL A 168 17.86 -34.51 -16.73
N TYR A 169 17.92 -33.27 -17.13
CA TYR A 169 17.44 -32.75 -18.42
C TYR A 169 18.64 -32.26 -19.25
N PRO A 170 19.39 -33.19 -19.89
CA PRO A 170 20.68 -32.84 -20.50
C PRO A 170 20.56 -31.77 -21.58
N ASP A 171 21.31 -30.67 -21.43
CA ASP A 171 21.39 -29.59 -22.41
C ASP A 171 22.61 -28.74 -22.13
N GLY A 172 23.67 -28.84 -22.91
CA GLY A 172 24.94 -28.18 -22.68
C GLY A 172 25.61 -28.55 -21.37
N ASP A 173 26.26 -27.56 -20.75
CA ASP A 173 26.95 -27.71 -19.46
C ASP A 173 26.06 -27.22 -18.31
N SER A 174 25.91 -28.08 -17.29
CA SER A 174 25.18 -27.74 -16.09
C SER A 174 25.75 -28.40 -14.83
N SER A 175 25.45 -27.87 -13.67
CA SER A 175 25.85 -28.41 -12.38
C SER A 175 24.82 -28.15 -11.29
N PHE A 176 24.84 -28.99 -10.25
CA PHE A 176 24.08 -28.82 -9.04
C PHE A 176 24.89 -29.27 -7.83
N THR A 177 24.86 -28.50 -6.75
CA THR A 177 25.47 -28.90 -5.48
C THR A 177 24.41 -29.42 -4.52
N LEU A 178 24.35 -30.72 -4.34
CA LEU A 178 23.51 -31.35 -3.34
C LEU A 178 24.07 -31.15 -1.94
N TYR A 179 23.28 -30.59 -1.05
CA TYR A 179 23.56 -30.44 0.36
C TYR A 179 22.72 -31.43 1.18
N ASP A 180 23.35 -32.08 2.17
CA ASP A 180 22.65 -32.95 3.12
C ASP A 180 23.35 -32.88 4.50
N ASP A 181 22.58 -32.72 5.56
CA ASP A 181 23.03 -32.71 6.95
C ASP A 181 22.25 -33.69 7.84
N GLY A 182 21.57 -34.67 7.20
CA GLY A 182 20.69 -35.60 7.88
C GLY A 182 19.43 -34.94 8.45
N TYR A 183 19.04 -33.80 7.89
CA TYR A 183 17.91 -32.95 8.37
C TYR A 183 18.04 -32.58 9.84
N SER A 184 19.25 -32.26 10.23
CA SER A 184 19.63 -31.84 11.60
C SER A 184 19.86 -30.33 11.67
N GLN A 185 20.38 -29.87 12.80
CA GLN A 185 20.86 -28.49 12.95
C GLN A 185 22.39 -28.38 12.81
N ALA A 186 23.04 -29.35 12.22
CA ALA A 186 24.48 -29.41 12.07
C ALA A 186 25.05 -28.23 11.24
N TYR A 187 24.25 -27.67 10.36
CA TYR A 187 24.60 -26.48 9.59
C TYR A 187 25.03 -25.29 10.45
N GLN A 188 24.49 -25.16 11.68
CA GLN A 188 24.83 -24.07 12.60
C GLN A 188 26.30 -24.15 13.07
N ASN A 189 26.89 -25.34 13.03
CA ASN A 189 28.29 -25.58 13.35
C ASN A 189 29.17 -25.64 12.08
N GLY A 190 28.63 -25.36 10.90
CA GLY A 190 29.32 -25.49 9.64
C GLY A 190 29.48 -26.95 9.18
N GLU A 191 28.77 -27.90 9.79
CA GLU A 191 28.75 -29.30 9.41
C GLU A 191 27.73 -29.55 8.28
N GLY A 192 27.96 -30.59 7.51
CA GLY A 192 27.13 -31.00 6.39
C GLY A 192 27.94 -31.74 5.35
N SER A 193 27.25 -32.34 4.42
CA SER A 193 27.87 -32.99 3.28
C SER A 193 27.46 -32.29 1.98
N PHE A 194 28.37 -32.29 1.03
CA PHE A 194 28.19 -31.70 -0.29
C PHE A 194 28.56 -32.73 -1.36
N THR A 195 27.75 -32.84 -2.38
CA THR A 195 28.02 -33.62 -3.59
C THR A 195 27.77 -32.72 -4.78
N GLU A 196 28.77 -32.56 -5.63
CA GLU A 196 28.62 -31.86 -6.91
C GLU A 196 28.14 -32.86 -7.94
N ILE A 197 27.11 -32.50 -8.69
CA ILE A 197 26.58 -33.23 -9.84
C ILE A 197 26.77 -32.34 -11.05
N THR A 198 27.35 -32.91 -12.13
CA THR A 198 27.53 -32.17 -13.40
C THR A 198 26.90 -32.95 -14.53
N SER A 199 26.39 -32.26 -15.54
CA SER A 199 25.94 -32.80 -16.80
C SER A 199 26.58 -32.01 -17.93
N HIS A 200 27.15 -32.73 -18.89
CA HIS A 200 27.70 -32.17 -20.12
C HIS A 200 27.04 -32.85 -21.28
N GLU A 201 26.23 -32.16 -22.06
CA GLU A 201 25.61 -32.66 -23.27
C GLU A 201 26.18 -31.91 -24.47
N GLN A 202 26.67 -32.70 -25.45
CA GLN A 202 27.13 -32.18 -26.72
C GLN A 202 26.88 -33.19 -27.82
N ASP A 203 26.34 -32.74 -28.93
CA ASP A 203 26.13 -33.53 -30.17
C ASP A 203 25.39 -34.89 -29.95
N GLY A 204 24.42 -34.88 -29.02
CA GLY A 204 23.62 -36.08 -28.69
C GLY A 204 24.34 -37.07 -27.76
N THR A 205 25.37 -36.62 -27.07
CA THR A 205 26.08 -37.40 -26.05
C THR A 205 26.00 -36.64 -24.73
N ALA A 206 25.57 -37.31 -23.66
CA ALA A 206 25.54 -36.78 -22.33
C ALA A 206 26.49 -37.52 -21.39
N ASP A 207 27.35 -36.77 -20.72
CA ASP A 207 28.23 -37.19 -19.63
C ASP A 207 27.74 -36.63 -18.32
N ILE A 208 27.18 -37.46 -17.44
CA ILE A 208 26.64 -37.07 -16.16
C ILE A 208 27.54 -37.62 -15.06
N THR A 209 28.07 -36.73 -14.19
CA THR A 209 28.96 -37.14 -13.11
C THR A 209 28.35 -36.78 -11.75
N VAL A 210 28.20 -37.77 -10.86
CA VAL A 210 27.95 -37.56 -9.46
C VAL A 210 29.26 -37.65 -8.72
N GLY A 211 29.77 -36.53 -8.26
CA GLY A 211 31.07 -36.43 -7.58
C GLY A 211 31.08 -37.16 -6.23
N LYS A 212 32.27 -37.22 -5.64
CA LYS A 212 32.43 -37.77 -4.29
C LYS A 212 31.80 -36.84 -3.28
N MET A 213 31.07 -37.45 -2.33
CA MET A 213 30.55 -36.70 -1.19
C MET A 213 31.71 -36.15 -0.35
N SER A 214 31.75 -34.87 -0.13
CA SER A 214 32.66 -34.18 0.78
C SER A 214 31.93 -33.75 2.05
N GLY A 215 32.68 -33.58 3.16
CA GLY A 215 32.09 -33.33 4.46
C GLY A 215 31.53 -34.61 5.13
N SER A 216 30.93 -34.45 6.29
CA SER A 216 30.32 -35.56 7.02
C SER A 216 29.28 -35.04 8.01
N VAL A 217 28.30 -35.85 8.29
CA VAL A 217 27.32 -35.66 9.37
C VAL A 217 27.22 -36.96 10.16
N GLU A 218 27.08 -36.86 11.48
CA GLU A 218 26.94 -38.00 12.35
C GLU A 218 25.73 -38.88 11.95
N GLY A 219 25.94 -40.15 11.72
CA GLY A 219 24.88 -41.10 11.37
C GLY A 219 24.59 -41.22 9.86
N MET A 220 25.24 -40.41 9.02
CA MET A 220 25.07 -40.49 7.57
C MET A 220 25.66 -41.80 7.00
N LYS A 221 24.93 -42.41 6.10
CA LYS A 221 25.36 -43.66 5.43
C LYS A 221 26.23 -43.32 4.21
N SER A 222 27.37 -43.99 4.11
CA SER A 222 28.28 -43.84 2.94
C SER A 222 27.96 -44.83 1.82
N GLU A 223 27.40 -45.97 2.13
CA GLU A 223 26.99 -46.97 1.12
C GLU A 223 25.61 -46.61 0.58
N ARG A 224 25.55 -46.02 -0.62
CA ARG A 224 24.29 -45.56 -1.22
C ARG A 224 24.15 -46.01 -2.70
N GLU A 225 22.98 -46.41 -3.07
CA GLU A 225 22.59 -46.60 -4.48
C GLU A 225 22.45 -45.22 -5.16
N THR A 226 22.86 -45.16 -6.44
CA THR A 226 22.69 -43.96 -7.25
C THR A 226 21.78 -44.25 -8.44
N GLN A 227 20.71 -43.46 -8.59
CA GLN A 227 19.80 -43.56 -9.71
C GLN A 227 19.81 -42.29 -10.55
N PHE A 228 19.66 -42.45 -11.85
CA PHE A 228 19.46 -41.37 -12.80
C PHE A 228 18.13 -41.54 -13.53
N ILE A 229 17.42 -40.45 -13.72
CA ILE A 229 16.31 -40.30 -14.62
C ILE A 229 16.78 -39.28 -15.66
N VAL A 230 17.04 -39.74 -16.88
CA VAL A 230 17.60 -38.90 -17.95
C VAL A 230 16.54 -38.65 -19.00
N HIS A 231 16.18 -37.38 -19.19
CA HIS A 231 15.18 -37.01 -20.19
C HIS A 231 15.77 -37.04 -21.60
N THR A 232 15.21 -37.89 -22.44
CA THR A 232 15.58 -38.01 -23.85
C THR A 232 14.41 -38.54 -24.65
N TYR A 233 14.13 -37.90 -25.78
CA TYR A 233 12.98 -38.20 -26.63
C TYR A 233 13.22 -39.35 -27.64
N ALA A 234 14.35 -40.03 -27.55
CA ALA A 234 14.64 -41.23 -28.31
C ALA A 234 15.39 -42.24 -27.45
N LYS A 235 15.20 -43.56 -27.75
CA LYS A 235 15.96 -44.59 -27.06
C LYS A 235 17.46 -44.40 -27.32
N PRO A 236 18.30 -44.30 -26.26
CA PRO A 236 19.75 -44.17 -26.41
C PRO A 236 20.37 -45.31 -27.22
N GLN A 237 21.46 -45.00 -27.90
CA GLN A 237 22.24 -45.98 -28.68
C GLN A 237 23.19 -46.77 -27.77
N SER A 238 23.74 -46.12 -26.73
CA SER A 238 24.66 -46.68 -25.75
C SER A 238 24.43 -46.10 -24.39
N VAL A 239 24.48 -46.90 -23.33
CA VAL A 239 24.44 -46.51 -21.92
C VAL A 239 25.56 -47.18 -21.19
N GLN A 240 26.52 -46.44 -20.66
CA GLN A 240 27.69 -46.91 -19.97
C GLN A 240 27.84 -46.20 -18.63
N ALA A 241 28.39 -46.88 -17.64
CA ALA A 241 28.68 -46.24 -16.35
C ALA A 241 30.03 -46.66 -15.79
N THR A 242 30.61 -45.79 -14.97
CA THR A 242 31.81 -46.13 -14.18
C THR A 242 31.60 -45.71 -12.72
N VAL A 243 32.22 -46.48 -11.81
CA VAL A 243 32.28 -46.19 -10.38
C VAL A 243 33.73 -46.12 -9.96
N GLY A 244 34.20 -44.96 -9.49
CA GLY A 244 35.62 -44.73 -9.15
C GLY A 244 36.54 -44.99 -10.32
N GLY A 245 36.09 -44.76 -11.55
CA GLY A 245 36.87 -45.03 -12.78
C GLY A 245 36.88 -46.47 -13.26
N ILE A 246 36.15 -47.37 -12.61
CA ILE A 246 35.98 -48.78 -13.01
C ILE A 246 34.65 -48.94 -13.70
N GLU A 247 34.61 -49.62 -14.82
CA GLU A 247 33.40 -49.91 -15.56
C GLU A 247 32.38 -50.68 -14.69
N ALA A 248 31.15 -50.17 -14.63
CA ALA A 248 30.01 -50.79 -13.99
C ALA A 248 29.11 -51.41 -15.05
N GLU A 249 29.17 -52.71 -15.21
CA GLU A 249 28.39 -53.42 -16.20
C GLU A 249 26.89 -53.19 -15.98
N LEU A 250 26.19 -52.61 -16.97
CA LEU A 250 24.76 -52.29 -16.92
C LEU A 250 23.95 -53.39 -17.68
N GLN A 251 22.85 -53.83 -17.09
CA GLN A 251 21.90 -54.73 -17.74
C GLN A 251 20.65 -53.97 -18.18
N GLU A 252 20.28 -54.13 -19.45
CA GLU A 252 19.02 -53.59 -19.95
C GLU A 252 17.85 -54.40 -19.38
N ALA A 253 16.94 -53.74 -18.66
CA ALA A 253 15.72 -54.36 -18.17
C ALA A 253 14.62 -54.35 -19.23
N ALA A 254 13.81 -55.40 -19.22
CA ALA A 254 12.77 -55.57 -20.23
C ALA A 254 11.59 -54.60 -20.08
N ASP A 255 11.33 -54.16 -18.83
CA ASP A 255 10.26 -53.25 -18.46
C ASP A 255 10.56 -52.59 -17.10
N ARG A 256 9.68 -51.73 -16.66
CA ARG A 256 9.83 -50.98 -15.42
C ARG A 256 9.87 -51.91 -14.18
N GLU A 257 9.05 -52.95 -14.13
CA GLU A 257 9.01 -53.92 -13.03
C GLU A 257 10.33 -54.67 -12.91
N ALA A 258 10.87 -55.14 -14.04
CA ALA A 258 12.17 -55.78 -14.09
C ALA A 258 13.31 -54.84 -13.68
N PHE A 259 13.25 -53.58 -14.07
CA PHE A 259 14.21 -52.55 -13.63
C PHE A 259 14.16 -52.33 -12.12
N GLU A 260 12.99 -52.19 -11.55
CA GLU A 260 12.80 -51.97 -10.10
C GLU A 260 13.26 -53.18 -9.31
N ALA A 261 13.00 -54.37 -9.77
CA ALA A 261 13.40 -55.65 -9.14
C ALA A 261 14.90 -55.99 -9.30
N ALA A 262 15.65 -55.29 -10.14
CA ALA A 262 17.06 -55.58 -10.35
C ALA A 262 17.90 -55.31 -9.10
N GLU A 263 18.71 -56.29 -8.60
CA GLU A 263 19.59 -56.12 -7.46
C GLU A 263 20.95 -55.50 -7.81
N GLY A 264 21.30 -55.43 -9.10
CA GLY A 264 22.57 -54.87 -9.63
C GLY A 264 22.37 -53.61 -10.44
N ASN A 265 23.41 -53.29 -11.23
CA ASN A 265 23.35 -52.12 -12.13
C ASN A 265 22.43 -52.47 -13.31
N ALA A 266 21.50 -51.56 -13.59
CA ALA A 266 20.51 -51.80 -14.65
C ALA A 266 20.10 -50.46 -15.30
N TYR A 267 19.56 -50.54 -16.51
CA TYR A 267 18.90 -49.40 -17.15
C TYR A 267 17.61 -49.83 -17.86
N TYR A 268 16.71 -48.91 -18.06
CA TYR A 268 15.44 -49.11 -18.75
C TYR A 268 15.03 -47.82 -19.44
N TYR A 269 14.69 -47.87 -20.74
CA TYR A 269 14.13 -46.73 -21.44
C TYR A 269 12.63 -46.86 -21.52
N ASP A 270 11.92 -45.87 -20.99
CA ASP A 270 10.46 -45.82 -20.99
C ASP A 270 9.99 -44.79 -22.04
N GLU A 271 9.37 -45.27 -23.09
CA GLU A 271 8.87 -44.44 -24.21
C GLU A 271 7.63 -43.65 -23.81
N ALA A 272 6.91 -44.07 -22.75
CA ALA A 272 5.62 -43.52 -22.41
C ALA A 272 5.36 -43.66 -20.89
N PRO A 273 6.20 -43.02 -20.05
CA PRO A 273 6.05 -43.14 -18.60
C PRO A 273 4.72 -42.53 -18.13
N ARG A 274 4.06 -43.20 -17.22
CA ARG A 274 2.88 -42.64 -16.54
C ARG A 274 3.26 -41.47 -15.69
N ASN A 275 2.60 -40.33 -15.87
CA ASN A 275 2.83 -39.13 -15.10
C ASN A 275 2.29 -39.20 -13.67
N SER A 276 1.16 -39.88 -13.43
CA SER A 276 0.63 -40.13 -12.10
C SER A 276 -0.46 -41.20 -12.13
N ALA A 277 -0.71 -41.82 -10.96
CA ALA A 277 -1.82 -42.76 -10.80
C ALA A 277 -3.21 -42.09 -10.93
N TYR A 278 -3.27 -40.77 -10.83
CA TYR A 278 -4.49 -40.01 -10.96
C TYR A 278 -4.87 -39.71 -12.40
N TYR A 279 -3.87 -39.66 -13.27
CA TYR A 279 -4.04 -39.35 -14.66
C TYR A 279 -4.50 -40.59 -15.41
N ASP A 280 -5.77 -40.85 -15.38
CA ASP A 280 -6.39 -42.05 -15.88
C ASP A 280 -6.34 -42.11 -17.44
N GLY A 281 -5.13 -42.34 -17.95
CA GLY A 281 -4.93 -42.66 -19.38
C GLY A 281 -4.93 -41.48 -20.36
N ALA A 282 -4.95 -40.23 -19.89
CA ALA A 282 -5.06 -39.07 -20.77
C ALA A 282 -3.72 -38.54 -21.30
N GLY A 283 -2.60 -39.13 -20.96
CA GLY A 283 -1.29 -38.73 -21.47
C GLY A 283 -0.15 -39.44 -20.78
N ASN A 284 0.85 -39.76 -21.56
CA ASN A 284 2.13 -40.21 -21.02
C ASN A 284 3.04 -39.01 -20.87
N GLY A 285 3.88 -39.03 -19.85
CA GLY A 285 4.96 -38.05 -19.71
C GLY A 285 6.02 -38.24 -20.82
N ALA A 286 6.94 -37.31 -20.87
CA ALA A 286 8.06 -37.38 -21.78
C ALA A 286 8.86 -38.67 -21.59
N PRO A 287 9.37 -39.26 -22.69
CA PRO A 287 10.23 -40.45 -22.62
C PRO A 287 11.46 -40.18 -21.72
N ARG A 288 11.90 -41.22 -21.02
CA ARG A 288 13.06 -41.10 -20.11
C ARG A 288 13.83 -42.41 -19.98
N LEU A 289 15.13 -42.24 -19.78
CA LEU A 289 16.03 -43.33 -19.43
C LEU A 289 16.18 -43.41 -17.91
N TYR A 290 15.90 -44.55 -17.34
CA TYR A 290 16.18 -44.87 -15.95
C TYR A 290 17.47 -45.67 -15.83
N VAL A 291 18.39 -45.30 -14.97
CA VAL A 291 19.63 -46.00 -14.72
C VAL A 291 19.81 -46.20 -13.21
N LYS A 292 20.19 -47.37 -12.80
CA LYS A 292 20.46 -47.74 -11.42
C LYS A 292 21.89 -48.27 -11.29
N ILE A 293 22.65 -47.68 -10.36
CA ILE A 293 23.98 -48.14 -9.96
C ILE A 293 23.88 -48.66 -8.51
N ALA A 294 24.22 -49.93 -8.33
CA ALA A 294 24.18 -50.58 -7.01
C ALA A 294 24.95 -49.77 -5.95
N ALA A 295 24.60 -49.97 -4.70
CA ALA A 295 25.20 -49.23 -3.57
C ALA A 295 26.72 -49.24 -3.60
N THR A 296 27.32 -48.10 -3.46
CA THR A 296 28.76 -47.85 -3.42
C THR A 296 29.12 -46.86 -2.30
N ASP A 297 30.37 -46.90 -1.85
CA ASP A 297 30.87 -45.88 -0.96
C ASP A 297 30.99 -44.52 -1.69
N ILE A 298 30.01 -43.65 -1.45
CA ILE A 298 29.86 -42.34 -2.10
C ILE A 298 30.93 -41.35 -1.65
N THR A 299 31.64 -41.62 -0.57
CA THR A 299 32.75 -40.77 -0.10
C THR A 299 34.05 -41.08 -0.84
N ALA A 300 34.18 -42.33 -1.30
CA ALA A 300 35.36 -42.83 -2.00
C ALA A 300 35.22 -42.80 -3.51
N ASN A 301 34.03 -42.95 -4.02
CA ASN A 301 33.79 -43.15 -5.46
C ASN A 301 32.91 -42.05 -6.05
N GLU A 302 33.30 -41.56 -7.21
CA GLU A 302 32.42 -40.84 -8.13
C GLU A 302 31.63 -41.87 -8.98
N VAL A 303 30.44 -41.46 -9.42
CA VAL A 303 29.66 -42.24 -10.38
C VAL A 303 29.54 -41.45 -11.67
N LYS A 304 29.93 -42.05 -12.82
CA LYS A 304 29.79 -41.40 -14.12
C LYS A 304 28.85 -42.23 -14.99
N LEU A 305 27.94 -41.54 -15.63
CA LEU A 305 27.03 -42.09 -16.63
C LEU A 305 27.33 -41.44 -17.97
N HIS A 306 27.57 -42.25 -18.97
CA HIS A 306 27.80 -41.86 -20.36
C HIS A 306 26.67 -42.39 -21.23
N VAL A 307 25.99 -41.51 -21.95
CA VAL A 307 24.83 -41.89 -22.77
C VAL A 307 24.99 -41.28 -24.15
N GLU A 308 25.01 -42.16 -25.19
CA GLU A 308 25.04 -41.76 -26.59
C GLU A 308 23.65 -41.87 -27.21
N GLY A 309 23.32 -40.97 -28.12
CA GLY A 309 22.03 -40.92 -28.81
C GLY A 309 20.96 -40.19 -28.05
N ILE A 310 21.36 -39.22 -27.19
CA ILE A 310 20.44 -38.28 -26.54
C ILE A 310 19.72 -37.46 -27.61
N VAL A 311 18.41 -37.33 -27.46
CA VAL A 311 17.58 -36.38 -28.20
C VAL A 311 16.88 -35.53 -27.19
N ASN A 312 17.40 -34.32 -26.97
CA ASN A 312 16.92 -33.37 -25.98
C ASN A 312 15.99 -32.28 -26.57
N ARG A 313 15.78 -32.28 -27.87
CA ARG A 313 14.86 -31.39 -28.60
C ARG A 313 13.87 -32.20 -29.44
N VAL A 314 12.58 -31.89 -29.25
CA VAL A 314 11.50 -32.45 -30.09
C VAL A 314 11.43 -31.66 -31.39
N LYS A 315 11.42 -32.33 -32.51
CA LYS A 315 11.15 -31.71 -33.80
C LYS A 315 9.65 -31.73 -34.06
N GLN A 316 9.09 -30.54 -34.25
CA GLN A 316 7.69 -30.40 -34.63
C GLN A 316 7.46 -31.07 -36.01
N GLU A 317 6.39 -31.85 -36.13
CA GLU A 317 5.97 -32.40 -37.43
C GLU A 317 5.38 -31.27 -38.28
N ILE A 318 5.92 -31.08 -39.45
CA ILE A 318 5.46 -30.09 -40.43
C ILE A 318 4.42 -30.76 -41.33
N VAL A 319 3.16 -30.30 -41.20
CA VAL A 319 2.04 -30.82 -42.02
C VAL A 319 1.52 -29.77 -42.99
N ASP A 320 1.84 -28.52 -42.80
CA ASP A 320 1.47 -27.42 -43.68
C ASP A 320 2.51 -27.21 -44.76
N ASP A 321 2.04 -26.84 -45.97
CA ASP A 321 2.88 -26.66 -47.17
C ASP A 321 3.06 -25.20 -47.56
N THR A 322 2.35 -24.26 -46.90
CA THR A 322 2.43 -22.81 -47.13
C THR A 322 2.42 -22.04 -45.83
N LEU A 323 3.18 -20.96 -45.78
CA LEU A 323 3.14 -20.03 -44.67
C LEU A 323 1.78 -19.33 -44.59
N PRO A 324 1.33 -18.94 -43.41
CA PRO A 324 0.11 -18.15 -43.24
C PRO A 324 0.15 -16.82 -43.99
N MET A 325 -1.01 -16.34 -44.41
CA MET A 325 -1.18 -14.99 -44.95
C MET A 325 -0.88 -13.97 -43.88
N ALA A 326 -0.58 -12.73 -44.28
CA ALA A 326 -0.44 -11.60 -43.38
C ALA A 326 -1.74 -11.38 -42.56
N ALA A 327 -1.60 -11.12 -41.28
CA ALA A 327 -2.74 -10.88 -40.40
C ALA A 327 -3.31 -9.48 -40.59
N THR A 328 -4.59 -9.32 -40.28
CA THR A 328 -5.21 -7.98 -40.13
C THR A 328 -4.86 -7.45 -38.75
N ALA A 329 -4.61 -6.15 -38.64
CA ALA A 329 -4.32 -5.51 -37.36
C ALA A 329 -5.43 -5.77 -36.31
N PRO A 330 -5.11 -6.03 -35.07
CA PRO A 330 -6.10 -6.24 -34.02
C PRO A 330 -6.89 -4.94 -33.78
N GLN A 331 -8.13 -5.08 -33.31
CA GLN A 331 -9.00 -3.96 -32.96
C GLN A 331 -8.94 -3.75 -31.44
N ILE A 332 -8.87 -2.50 -31.02
CA ILE A 332 -9.02 -2.11 -29.63
C ILE A 332 -10.52 -2.17 -29.30
N ALA A 333 -10.90 -3.13 -28.46
CA ALA A 333 -12.32 -3.34 -28.09
C ALA A 333 -12.69 -2.53 -26.86
N GLU A 334 -11.80 -2.42 -25.86
CA GLU A 334 -12.02 -1.73 -24.60
C GLU A 334 -10.69 -1.29 -23.99
N THR A 335 -10.72 -0.17 -23.25
CA THR A 335 -9.61 0.29 -22.41
C THR A 335 -10.08 0.51 -20.98
N SER A 336 -9.19 0.32 -20.02
CA SER A 336 -9.35 0.68 -18.62
C SER A 336 -8.03 1.25 -18.08
N SER A 337 -7.99 1.67 -16.83
CA SER A 337 -6.76 2.17 -16.20
C SER A 337 -5.67 1.10 -16.01
N SER A 338 -6.00 -0.17 -16.19
CA SER A 338 -5.08 -1.29 -15.94
C SER A 338 -5.10 -2.37 -17.01
N ALA A 339 -5.89 -2.20 -18.08
CA ALA A 339 -5.99 -3.20 -19.14
C ALA A 339 -6.45 -2.60 -20.46
N ILE A 340 -6.04 -3.27 -21.56
CA ILE A 340 -6.49 -3.03 -22.93
C ILE A 340 -6.97 -4.35 -23.51
N THR A 341 -8.21 -4.38 -24.00
CA THR A 341 -8.80 -5.57 -24.62
C THR A 341 -8.70 -5.46 -26.14
N LEU A 342 -8.13 -6.50 -26.74
CA LEU A 342 -7.95 -6.65 -28.18
C LEU A 342 -8.92 -7.68 -28.74
N SER A 343 -9.45 -7.44 -29.92
CA SER A 343 -10.25 -8.43 -30.67
C SER A 343 -9.68 -8.63 -32.07
N PHE A 344 -9.66 -9.88 -32.52
CA PHE A 344 -9.16 -10.26 -33.83
C PHE A 344 -9.76 -11.60 -34.25
N ASP A 345 -9.75 -11.87 -35.56
CA ASP A 345 -10.15 -13.15 -36.09
C ASP A 345 -8.92 -14.05 -36.27
N VAL A 346 -9.07 -15.36 -36.03
CA VAL A 346 -8.05 -16.38 -36.32
C VAL A 346 -8.62 -17.36 -37.32
N PRO A 347 -7.98 -17.50 -38.50
CA PRO A 347 -8.46 -18.48 -39.50
C PRO A 347 -8.37 -19.92 -38.98
N GLU A 348 -9.28 -20.76 -39.46
CA GLU A 348 -9.33 -22.17 -39.08
C GLU A 348 -7.99 -22.91 -39.41
N GLY A 349 -7.49 -23.65 -38.43
CA GLY A 349 -6.23 -24.40 -38.56
C GLY A 349 -4.97 -23.56 -38.35
N MET A 350 -5.10 -22.26 -37.98
CA MET A 350 -3.97 -21.39 -37.64
C MET A 350 -3.99 -21.06 -36.17
N GLN A 351 -2.83 -20.66 -35.65
CA GLN A 351 -2.67 -20.00 -34.35
C GLN A 351 -2.40 -18.53 -34.60
N ALA A 352 -2.57 -17.73 -33.57
CA ALA A 352 -2.29 -16.30 -33.58
C ALA A 352 -1.23 -15.95 -32.54
N ASP A 353 -0.29 -15.09 -32.94
CA ASP A 353 0.68 -14.48 -32.05
C ASP A 353 0.49 -12.98 -32.06
N LEU A 354 0.56 -12.34 -30.88
CA LEU A 354 0.66 -10.90 -30.71
C LEU A 354 2.09 -10.50 -30.39
N GLU A 355 2.55 -9.41 -31.03
CA GLU A 355 3.69 -8.66 -30.51
C GLU A 355 3.16 -7.47 -29.77
N ILE A 356 3.48 -7.34 -28.50
CA ILE A 356 3.08 -6.26 -27.60
C ILE A 356 4.36 -5.58 -27.14
N ASP A 357 4.56 -4.32 -27.52
CA ASP A 357 5.74 -3.50 -27.18
C ASP A 357 7.08 -4.20 -27.49
N GLY A 358 7.09 -5.00 -28.55
CA GLY A 358 8.26 -5.77 -28.98
C GLY A 358 8.39 -7.15 -28.32
N MET A 359 7.56 -7.49 -27.34
CA MET A 359 7.51 -8.82 -26.73
C MET A 359 6.52 -9.72 -27.47
N LEU A 360 6.94 -10.94 -27.78
CA LEU A 360 6.10 -11.92 -28.47
C LEU A 360 5.24 -12.71 -27.47
N TYR A 361 3.94 -12.70 -27.72
CA TYR A 361 2.91 -13.50 -27.03
C TYR A 361 2.42 -14.57 -28.02
N GLU A 362 2.84 -15.81 -27.81
CA GLU A 362 2.46 -16.92 -28.68
C GLU A 362 1.10 -17.50 -28.31
N ASN A 363 0.41 -18.03 -29.32
CA ASN A 363 -0.83 -18.78 -29.19
C ASN A 363 -1.94 -18.06 -28.42
N VAL A 364 -2.15 -16.78 -28.75
CA VAL A 364 -3.19 -15.96 -28.14
C VAL A 364 -4.58 -16.26 -28.70
N THR A 365 -5.61 -16.08 -27.88
CA THR A 365 -7.02 -16.19 -28.28
C THR A 365 -7.72 -14.83 -28.25
N SER A 366 -8.74 -14.67 -29.09
CA SER A 366 -9.57 -13.45 -29.13
C SER A 366 -10.88 -13.65 -28.35
N PRO A 367 -11.32 -12.70 -27.50
CA PRO A 367 -10.62 -11.48 -27.14
C PRO A 367 -9.38 -11.73 -26.28
N PHE A 368 -8.34 -10.92 -26.46
CA PHE A 368 -7.14 -10.94 -25.64
C PHE A 368 -7.13 -9.70 -24.72
N ILE A 369 -6.94 -9.92 -23.42
CA ILE A 369 -6.85 -8.85 -22.43
C ILE A 369 -5.39 -8.66 -22.05
N HIS A 370 -4.81 -7.52 -22.41
CA HIS A 370 -3.52 -7.09 -21.91
C HIS A 370 -3.74 -6.35 -20.60
N ASP A 371 -3.58 -7.02 -19.48
CA ASP A 371 -3.84 -6.53 -18.12
C ASP A 371 -2.56 -6.24 -17.35
N SER A 372 -2.71 -5.85 -16.08
CA SER A 372 -1.59 -5.52 -15.19
C SER A 372 -0.76 -4.33 -15.67
N LEU A 373 -1.40 -3.41 -16.40
CA LEU A 373 -0.81 -2.20 -16.96
C LEU A 373 -0.86 -1.04 -15.97
N ASN A 374 0.04 -0.07 -16.16
CA ASN A 374 -0.05 1.20 -15.46
C ASN A 374 -1.09 2.12 -16.12
N PRO A 375 -1.74 2.99 -15.36
CA PRO A 375 -2.61 4.01 -15.92
C PRO A 375 -1.84 5.01 -16.80
N ASP A 376 -2.52 5.56 -17.82
CA ASP A 376 -2.00 6.60 -18.72
C ASP A 376 -0.78 6.16 -19.54
N GLU A 377 -0.62 4.85 -19.80
CA GLU A 377 0.48 4.25 -20.53
C GLU A 377 0.07 3.85 -21.96
N GLU A 378 0.93 4.11 -22.94
CA GLU A 378 0.68 3.77 -24.36
C GLU A 378 1.36 2.45 -24.71
N HIS A 379 0.59 1.55 -25.30
CA HIS A 379 1.04 0.22 -25.74
C HIS A 379 0.84 0.04 -27.24
N THR A 380 1.67 -0.80 -27.85
CA THR A 380 1.66 -1.09 -29.27
C THR A 380 1.43 -2.56 -29.55
N TYR A 381 0.70 -2.86 -30.60
CA TYR A 381 0.25 -4.21 -30.92
C TYR A 381 0.38 -4.52 -32.41
N ARG A 382 0.90 -5.72 -32.72
CA ARG A 382 0.89 -6.33 -34.07
C ARG A 382 0.46 -7.79 -33.97
N LEU A 383 -0.32 -8.26 -34.91
CA LEU A 383 -0.80 -9.64 -34.99
C LEU A 383 -0.12 -10.39 -36.13
N ARG A 384 0.20 -11.66 -35.94
CA ARG A 384 0.56 -12.60 -37.02
C ARG A 384 -0.14 -13.92 -36.83
N TYR A 385 -0.27 -14.68 -37.92
CA TYR A 385 -0.71 -16.06 -37.84
C TYR A 385 0.47 -17.02 -37.95
N THR A 386 0.34 -18.17 -37.31
CA THR A 386 1.34 -19.26 -37.36
C THR A 386 0.67 -20.58 -37.68
N ASN A 387 1.43 -21.50 -38.30
CA ASN A 387 1.06 -22.88 -38.55
C ASN A 387 2.29 -23.80 -38.38
N THR A 388 2.20 -25.07 -38.70
CA THR A 388 3.30 -26.02 -38.49
C THR A 388 4.52 -25.74 -39.36
N LEU A 389 4.37 -25.01 -40.49
CA LEU A 389 5.49 -24.58 -41.34
C LEU A 389 6.22 -23.38 -40.82
N GLY A 390 5.55 -22.50 -40.06
CA GLY A 390 6.12 -21.28 -39.47
C GLY A 390 5.15 -20.10 -39.40
N SER A 391 5.71 -18.92 -39.20
CA SER A 391 4.97 -17.68 -39.00
C SER A 391 4.81 -16.88 -40.29
N GLY A 392 3.61 -16.28 -40.47
CA GLY A 392 3.32 -15.25 -41.47
C GLY A 392 3.88 -13.90 -41.13
N GLU A 393 3.65 -12.91 -41.98
CA GLU A 393 4.03 -11.52 -41.75
C GLU A 393 3.13 -10.92 -40.69
N PHE A 394 3.71 -10.00 -39.85
CA PHE A 394 2.94 -9.21 -38.91
C PHE A 394 2.01 -8.22 -39.62
N SER A 395 0.89 -7.94 -39.01
CA SER A 395 -0.02 -6.88 -39.40
C SER A 395 0.62 -5.49 -39.28
N GLU A 396 -0.06 -4.45 -39.78
CA GLU A 396 0.22 -3.08 -39.38
C GLU A 396 0.08 -2.93 -37.87
N GLN A 397 0.89 -2.01 -37.28
CA GLN A 397 0.88 -1.71 -35.84
C GLN A 397 -0.32 -0.84 -35.51
N VAL A 398 -0.96 -1.14 -34.37
CA VAL A 398 -1.94 -0.27 -33.70
C VAL A 398 -1.43 0.10 -32.32
N SER A 399 -1.85 1.27 -31.83
CA SER A 399 -1.56 1.72 -30.49
C SER A 399 -2.84 1.97 -29.72
N ALA A 400 -2.79 1.78 -28.41
CA ALA A 400 -3.82 2.17 -27.49
C ALA A 400 -3.19 2.65 -26.18
N LYS A 401 -3.91 3.51 -25.48
CA LYS A 401 -3.50 4.05 -24.19
C LYS A 401 -4.46 3.59 -23.12
N THR A 402 -3.95 3.20 -21.97
CA THR A 402 -4.77 2.93 -20.78
C THR A 402 -5.42 4.21 -20.26
N ASP A 403 -6.57 4.06 -19.64
CA ASP A 403 -7.26 5.17 -19.01
C ASP A 403 -6.47 5.72 -17.82
N LEU A 404 -6.80 6.93 -17.39
CA LEU A 404 -6.21 7.51 -16.18
C LEU A 404 -6.60 6.70 -14.95
N ASP A 405 -5.71 6.66 -13.94
CA ASP A 405 -6.02 6.05 -12.66
C ASP A 405 -7.26 6.73 -12.03
N PRO A 406 -8.34 6.00 -11.77
CA PRO A 406 -9.52 6.54 -11.11
C PRO A 406 -9.22 7.04 -9.68
N TYR A 407 -8.14 6.56 -9.08
CA TYR A 407 -7.72 6.95 -7.72
C TYR A 407 -6.58 7.97 -7.70
N ARG A 408 -6.14 8.50 -8.85
CA ARG A 408 -5.02 9.45 -8.98
C ARG A 408 -5.15 10.69 -8.10
N ASN A 409 -6.36 11.05 -7.75
CA ASN A 409 -6.68 12.21 -6.95
C ASN A 409 -6.97 11.89 -5.48
N VAL A 410 -6.85 10.62 -5.06
CA VAL A 410 -6.97 10.24 -3.64
C VAL A 410 -5.80 10.85 -2.87
N ILE A 411 -6.15 11.56 -1.80
CA ILE A 411 -5.16 12.15 -0.91
C ILE A 411 -4.56 11.04 -0.06
N SER A 412 -3.24 10.86 -0.16
CA SER A 412 -2.48 9.86 0.59
C SER A 412 -1.80 10.46 1.80
N GLY A 413 -1.50 9.61 2.80
CA GLY A 413 -0.78 10.03 4.00
C GLY A 413 -1.66 10.76 5.04
N ALA A 414 -2.97 10.71 4.89
CA ALA A 414 -3.90 11.20 5.90
C ALA A 414 -3.75 10.45 7.23
N VAL A 415 -4.02 11.13 8.33
CA VAL A 415 -4.01 10.56 9.68
C VAL A 415 -5.42 10.59 10.25
N ALA A 416 -5.95 9.43 10.60
CA ALA A 416 -7.28 9.32 11.20
C ALA A 416 -7.19 9.06 12.70
N THR A 417 -8.06 9.75 13.46
CA THR A 417 -8.29 9.52 14.89
C THR A 417 -9.78 9.37 15.15
N ALA A 418 -10.15 8.72 16.25
CA ALA A 418 -11.55 8.60 16.64
C ALA A 418 -11.68 8.63 18.16
N ASN A 419 -12.83 9.12 18.63
CA ASN A 419 -13.17 9.10 20.05
C ASN A 419 -13.54 7.69 20.55
N SER A 420 -13.68 6.72 19.67
CA SER A 420 -14.03 5.33 19.96
C SER A 420 -13.44 4.38 18.94
N TYR A 421 -12.71 3.38 19.39
CA TYR A 421 -12.34 2.21 18.57
C TYR A 421 -12.13 0.98 19.46
N GLU A 422 -12.23 -0.19 18.86
CA GLU A 422 -12.01 -1.45 19.57
C GLU A 422 -10.54 -1.81 19.56
N ASP A 423 -10.00 -2.05 20.74
CA ASP A 423 -8.59 -2.43 20.95
C ASP A 423 -8.51 -3.66 21.84
N ILE A 424 -8.59 -4.83 21.21
CA ILE A 424 -8.47 -6.12 21.90
C ILE A 424 -7.03 -6.62 21.73
N PRO A 425 -6.37 -7.13 22.76
CA PRO A 425 -5.03 -7.69 22.64
C PRO A 425 -4.92 -8.75 21.55
N GLY A 426 -4.23 -8.41 20.45
CA GLY A 426 -4.03 -9.25 19.29
C GLY A 426 -5.04 -9.06 18.16
N ASP A 427 -6.03 -8.16 18.32
CA ASP A 427 -7.05 -7.88 17.31
C ASP A 427 -7.55 -6.43 17.47
N SER A 428 -6.84 -5.46 16.95
CA SER A 428 -7.11 -4.03 17.09
C SER A 428 -7.68 -3.44 15.81
N TYR A 429 -8.69 -2.57 15.95
CA TYR A 429 -9.42 -1.93 14.85
C TYR A 429 -9.27 -0.39 14.91
N PRO A 430 -8.04 0.15 14.79
CA PRO A 430 -7.77 1.56 14.97
C PRO A 430 -8.36 2.42 13.83
N PRO A 431 -8.62 3.71 14.09
CA PRO A 431 -9.16 4.60 13.07
C PRO A 431 -8.23 4.79 11.86
N GLN A 432 -6.93 4.59 11.99
CA GLN A 432 -5.97 4.69 10.88
C GLN A 432 -6.29 3.69 9.75
N ASN A 433 -6.94 2.56 10.08
CA ASN A 433 -7.41 1.60 9.07
C ASN A 433 -8.45 2.18 8.10
N LEU A 434 -9.03 3.34 8.39
CA LEU A 434 -9.93 4.03 7.47
C LEU A 434 -9.22 4.79 6.33
N VAL A 435 -7.91 4.99 6.45
CA VAL A 435 -7.15 5.80 5.47
C VAL A 435 -5.79 5.17 5.13
N ASP A 436 -5.68 3.84 5.27
CA ASP A 436 -4.43 3.11 5.01
C ASP A 436 -4.33 2.54 3.59
N GLY A 437 -5.42 2.62 2.81
CA GLY A 437 -5.51 2.11 1.45
C GLY A 437 -5.79 0.60 1.36
N ASP A 438 -5.93 -0.10 2.49
CA ASP A 438 -6.21 -1.54 2.53
C ASP A 438 -7.68 -1.83 2.82
N LEU A 439 -8.44 -2.20 1.79
CA LEU A 439 -9.85 -2.59 1.93
C LEU A 439 -10.07 -3.84 2.81
N ALA A 440 -9.02 -4.58 3.16
CA ALA A 440 -9.11 -5.72 4.06
C ALA A 440 -8.96 -5.33 5.54
N SER A 441 -8.39 -4.17 5.83
CA SER A 441 -8.35 -3.58 7.16
C SER A 441 -9.71 -2.99 7.54
N GLN A 442 -9.93 -2.70 8.82
CA GLN A 442 -11.20 -2.19 9.29
C GLN A 442 -11.02 -1.35 10.56
N TRP A 443 -11.70 -0.22 10.64
CA TRP A 443 -11.99 0.44 11.89
C TRP A 443 -13.31 -0.07 12.45
N CYS A 444 -13.38 -0.30 13.77
CA CYS A 444 -14.63 -0.53 14.48
C CYS A 444 -14.67 0.36 15.72
N SER A 445 -15.79 1.03 15.94
CA SER A 445 -16.04 1.69 17.22
C SER A 445 -16.16 0.64 18.32
N ASN A 446 -15.84 0.99 19.55
CA ASN A 446 -15.89 0.06 20.67
C ASN A 446 -17.31 -0.52 20.83
N TRP A 447 -17.44 -1.84 20.79
CA TRP A 447 -18.73 -2.53 20.91
C TRP A 447 -19.06 -2.98 22.33
N ASP A 448 -18.12 -2.95 23.25
CA ASP A 448 -18.30 -3.34 24.66
C ASP A 448 -18.73 -2.17 25.53
N ASP A 449 -18.36 -0.93 25.19
CA ASP A 449 -18.76 0.25 25.92
C ASP A 449 -20.13 0.74 25.46
N GLN A 450 -21.15 0.48 26.27
CA GLN A 450 -22.52 0.90 26.02
C GLN A 450 -22.70 2.43 25.88
N LYS A 451 -21.73 3.23 26.33
CA LYS A 451 -21.71 4.67 26.14
C LYS A 451 -21.81 5.01 24.65
N TYR A 452 -21.08 4.32 23.80
CA TYR A 452 -21.05 4.55 22.35
C TYR A 452 -22.25 3.99 21.59
N TYR A 453 -23.24 3.43 22.29
CA TYR A 453 -24.57 3.17 21.71
C TYR A 453 -25.48 4.39 21.78
N THR A 454 -25.14 5.40 22.57
CA THR A 454 -25.97 6.60 22.79
C THR A 454 -25.23 7.90 22.49
N GLU A 455 -23.89 7.92 22.58
CA GLU A 455 -23.06 9.07 22.24
C GLU A 455 -22.60 9.00 20.78
N PRO A 456 -22.44 10.14 20.09
CA PRO A 456 -21.91 10.18 18.73
C PRO A 456 -20.48 9.59 18.64
N LYS A 457 -20.20 8.86 17.58
CA LYS A 457 -18.83 8.45 17.21
C LYS A 457 -18.26 9.53 16.31
N ILE A 458 -17.12 10.05 16.69
CA ILE A 458 -16.43 11.12 15.97
C ILE A 458 -15.15 10.55 15.37
N ILE A 459 -14.99 10.72 14.07
CA ILE A 459 -13.80 10.35 13.31
C ILE A 459 -13.23 11.65 12.76
N ASP A 460 -11.98 11.94 13.09
CA ASP A 460 -11.22 13.09 12.59
C ASP A 460 -10.14 12.60 11.62
N ILE A 461 -10.08 13.19 10.44
CA ILE A 461 -9.10 12.90 9.40
C ILE A 461 -8.30 14.18 9.13
N ASP A 462 -7.01 14.19 9.46
CA ASP A 462 -6.06 15.25 9.08
C ASP A 462 -5.36 14.88 7.77
N LEU A 463 -5.60 15.65 6.72
CA LEU A 463 -5.00 15.49 5.40
C LEU A 463 -3.56 15.99 5.34
N GLN A 464 -2.99 16.46 6.45
CA GLN A 464 -1.65 17.00 6.67
C GLN A 464 -1.38 18.37 5.99
N THR A 465 -2.15 18.74 5.02
CA THR A 465 -2.16 20.08 4.39
C THR A 465 -3.57 20.37 3.84
N ALA A 466 -3.85 21.58 3.46
CA ALA A 466 -5.12 21.91 2.85
C ALA A 466 -5.16 21.48 1.39
N TYR A 467 -6.33 21.01 0.97
CA TYR A 467 -6.64 20.64 -0.42
C TYR A 467 -7.97 21.28 -0.84
N GLN A 468 -8.10 21.51 -2.12
CA GLN A 468 -9.40 21.71 -2.73
C GLN A 468 -10.04 20.34 -2.93
N LEU A 469 -11.05 20.05 -2.12
CA LEU A 469 -11.68 18.73 -2.03
C LEU A 469 -12.73 18.54 -3.14
N ASP A 470 -12.72 17.39 -3.76
CA ASP A 470 -13.69 16.97 -4.76
C ASP A 470 -14.78 16.11 -4.12
N LYS A 471 -14.46 14.92 -3.68
CA LYS A 471 -15.40 13.99 -3.06
C LYS A 471 -14.81 13.18 -1.92
N LEU A 472 -15.70 12.58 -1.12
CA LEU A 472 -15.40 11.55 -0.14
C LEU A 472 -16.12 10.26 -0.52
N GLU A 473 -15.43 9.13 -0.43
CA GLU A 473 -15.99 7.78 -0.51
C GLU A 473 -15.86 7.10 0.86
N TYR A 474 -16.95 6.64 1.43
CA TYR A 474 -16.95 5.78 2.61
C TYR A 474 -17.28 4.34 2.18
N ILE A 475 -16.34 3.43 2.42
CA ILE A 475 -16.39 2.03 2.00
C ILE A 475 -16.52 1.13 3.23
N ASN A 476 -17.47 0.18 3.16
CA ASN A 476 -17.73 -0.74 4.26
C ASN A 476 -18.15 -2.12 3.72
N ASP A 477 -17.84 -3.19 4.42
CA ASP A 477 -18.14 -4.58 4.02
C ASP A 477 -19.64 -4.98 4.14
N GLY A 478 -20.50 -4.03 4.47
CA GLY A 478 -21.97 -4.23 4.63
C GLY A 478 -22.40 -4.54 6.06
N THR A 479 -21.47 -4.56 7.02
CA THR A 479 -21.76 -4.77 8.44
C THR A 479 -21.58 -3.46 9.21
N SER A 480 -22.51 -3.16 10.13
CA SER A 480 -22.38 -2.03 11.08
C SER A 480 -21.96 -0.66 10.47
N GLN A 481 -22.46 -0.36 9.29
CA GLN A 481 -22.17 0.87 8.55
C GLN A 481 -22.58 2.11 9.33
N ILE A 482 -21.89 3.22 9.09
CA ILE A 482 -22.34 4.57 9.42
C ILE A 482 -23.50 4.90 8.47
N LEU A 483 -24.65 5.26 9.01
CA LEU A 483 -25.83 5.67 8.22
C LEU A 483 -26.25 7.09 8.56
N ASP A 484 -26.66 7.35 9.81
CA ASP A 484 -27.05 8.68 10.31
C ASP A 484 -25.77 9.45 10.66
N HIS A 485 -25.44 10.49 9.87
CA HIS A 485 -24.16 11.13 9.98
C HIS A 485 -24.19 12.64 9.71
N GLU A 486 -23.14 13.30 10.16
CA GLU A 486 -22.73 14.63 9.75
C GLU A 486 -21.32 14.57 9.16
N ILE A 487 -21.06 15.40 8.14
CA ILE A 487 -19.73 15.66 7.60
C ILE A 487 -19.41 17.12 7.85
N LEU A 488 -18.25 17.37 8.47
CA LEU A 488 -17.76 18.70 8.74
C LEU A 488 -16.34 18.85 8.18
N ILE A 489 -15.99 20.06 7.79
CA ILE A 489 -14.64 20.39 7.32
C ILE A 489 -14.04 21.52 8.15
N SER A 490 -12.71 21.56 8.21
CA SER A 490 -11.98 22.60 8.92
C SER A 490 -10.63 22.88 8.26
N LYS A 491 -10.16 24.10 8.38
CA LYS A 491 -8.79 24.50 8.00
C LYS A 491 -7.84 24.45 9.21
N ASP A 492 -8.34 24.65 10.42
CA ASP A 492 -7.54 24.78 11.65
C ASP A 492 -7.61 23.57 12.60
N GLY A 493 -8.57 22.66 12.39
CA GLY A 493 -8.81 21.49 13.23
C GLY A 493 -9.55 21.76 14.53
N VAL A 494 -9.99 22.99 14.75
CA VAL A 494 -10.70 23.44 15.96
C VAL A 494 -12.12 23.89 15.61
N HIS A 495 -12.24 24.73 14.62
CA HIS A 495 -13.51 25.30 14.16
C HIS A 495 -13.96 24.55 12.91
N TYR A 496 -15.12 23.96 12.97
CA TYR A 496 -15.65 23.11 11.91
C TYR A 496 -16.92 23.68 11.29
N GLU A 497 -16.94 23.71 9.96
CA GLU A 497 -18.15 24.01 9.18
C GLU A 497 -18.87 22.69 8.85
N GLN A 498 -20.15 22.56 9.19
CA GLN A 498 -20.97 21.42 8.79
C GLN A 498 -21.34 21.56 7.30
N VAL A 499 -20.98 20.55 6.51
CA VAL A 499 -21.22 20.54 5.06
C VAL A 499 -22.28 19.53 4.67
N ASP A 500 -22.49 18.49 5.47
CA ASP A 500 -23.59 17.55 5.31
C ASP A 500 -24.16 17.09 6.64
N ALA A 501 -25.47 16.79 6.66
CA ALA A 501 -26.16 16.10 7.74
C ALA A 501 -27.29 15.30 7.10
N SER A 502 -27.03 14.05 6.81
CA SER A 502 -27.94 13.19 6.07
C SER A 502 -27.91 11.75 6.57
N VAL A 503 -28.64 10.88 5.89
CA VAL A 503 -28.66 9.44 6.19
C VAL A 503 -28.27 8.70 4.92
N TRP A 504 -27.15 8.00 4.97
CA TRP A 504 -26.67 7.17 3.87
C TRP A 504 -27.54 5.92 3.68
N GLU A 505 -27.59 5.45 2.46
CA GLU A 505 -28.21 4.16 2.18
C GLU A 505 -27.31 3.00 2.62
N LYS A 506 -27.90 1.86 2.95
CA LYS A 506 -27.16 0.65 3.30
C LYS A 506 -26.57 0.00 2.05
N GLN A 507 -25.36 0.34 1.71
CA GLN A 507 -24.61 -0.14 0.54
C GLN A 507 -23.10 -0.21 0.83
N TYR A 508 -22.33 -0.88 -0.02
CA TYR A 508 -20.89 -1.05 0.18
C TYR A 508 -20.11 0.25 0.10
N GLN A 509 -20.58 1.23 -0.64
CA GLN A 509 -19.93 2.52 -0.81
C GLN A 509 -20.98 3.62 -0.77
N ASN A 510 -20.69 4.68 -0.04
CA ASN A 510 -21.45 5.92 -0.02
C ASN A 510 -20.51 7.07 -0.32
N ASP A 511 -20.97 8.02 -1.09
CA ASP A 511 -20.18 9.14 -1.59
C ASP A 511 -20.75 10.47 -1.09
N TYR A 512 -19.88 11.47 -0.93
CA TYR A 512 -20.25 12.87 -0.67
C TYR A 512 -19.39 13.80 -1.55
N GLU A 513 -20.02 14.79 -2.21
CA GLU A 513 -19.35 15.78 -3.07
C GLU A 513 -19.06 17.05 -2.27
N PHE A 514 -17.80 17.51 -2.27
CA PHE A 514 -17.39 18.73 -1.55
C PHE A 514 -17.51 19.99 -2.41
N ASP A 515 -17.80 19.91 -3.70
CA ASP A 515 -17.92 21.03 -4.62
C ASP A 515 -16.69 21.98 -4.64
N GLY A 516 -15.48 21.43 -4.48
CA GLY A 516 -14.24 22.19 -4.51
C GLY A 516 -13.96 23.02 -3.26
N ARG A 517 -14.55 22.69 -2.11
CA ARG A 517 -14.29 23.36 -0.81
C ARG A 517 -12.86 23.09 -0.36
N ILE A 518 -12.28 24.07 0.32
CA ILE A 518 -10.92 23.99 0.82
C ILE A 518 -10.93 23.55 2.29
N ALA A 519 -10.22 22.47 2.59
CA ALA A 519 -10.05 22.00 3.95
C ALA A 519 -8.74 21.22 4.14
N ARG A 520 -8.24 21.18 5.37
CA ARG A 520 -7.21 20.26 5.84
C ARG A 520 -7.79 19.14 6.68
N TYR A 521 -8.85 19.40 7.42
CA TYR A 521 -9.47 18.43 8.33
C TYR A 521 -10.86 18.09 7.85
N VAL A 522 -11.18 16.79 7.89
CA VAL A 522 -12.53 16.27 7.63
C VAL A 522 -12.97 15.50 8.86
N ARG A 523 -14.14 15.83 9.40
CA ARG A 523 -14.75 15.15 10.53
C ARG A 523 -16.03 14.46 10.10
N ILE A 524 -16.17 13.21 10.50
CA ILE A 524 -17.43 12.46 10.34
C ILE A 524 -17.97 12.16 11.72
N ILE A 525 -19.23 12.49 11.95
CA ILE A 525 -19.94 12.22 13.19
C ILE A 525 -21.04 11.22 12.87
N SER A 526 -21.04 10.06 13.52
CA SER A 526 -22.13 9.09 13.42
C SER A 526 -23.06 9.19 14.62
N HIS A 527 -24.35 9.29 14.34
CA HIS A 527 -25.43 9.31 15.33
C HIS A 527 -26.11 7.93 15.48
N ASP A 528 -25.64 6.90 14.80
CA ASP A 528 -26.17 5.56 14.89
C ASP A 528 -26.11 5.01 16.33
N GLN A 529 -27.24 4.48 16.82
CA GLN A 529 -27.33 3.90 18.16
C GLN A 529 -26.85 2.42 18.19
N ARG A 530 -25.66 2.19 17.64
CA ARG A 530 -24.99 0.89 17.58
C ARG A 530 -23.51 1.13 17.33
N PHE A 531 -22.69 0.10 17.44
CA PHE A 531 -21.29 0.23 16.99
C PHE A 531 -21.24 0.41 15.46
N ASN A 532 -20.26 1.11 14.99
CA ASN A 532 -20.00 1.34 13.57
C ASN A 532 -18.68 0.73 13.16
N SER A 533 -18.58 0.42 11.89
CA SER A 533 -17.32 -0.03 11.26
C SER A 533 -17.19 0.58 9.87
N GLY A 534 -15.95 0.69 9.39
CA GLY A 534 -15.64 1.12 8.02
C GLY A 534 -14.32 0.49 7.59
N ASN A 535 -14.22 0.18 6.30
CA ASN A 535 -12.98 -0.39 5.75
C ASN A 535 -12.07 0.71 5.21
N GLU A 536 -12.65 1.75 4.55
CA GLU A 536 -11.85 2.79 3.95
C GLU A 536 -12.65 4.09 3.80
N ILE A 537 -11.99 5.21 3.97
CA ILE A 537 -12.47 6.55 3.60
C ILE A 537 -11.46 7.13 2.62
N ARG A 538 -11.87 7.31 1.37
CA ARG A 538 -11.07 7.99 0.37
C ARG A 538 -11.54 9.42 0.23
N ILE A 539 -10.61 10.35 0.34
CA ILE A 539 -10.88 11.78 0.11
C ILE A 539 -10.11 12.19 -1.13
N TYR A 540 -10.81 12.75 -2.09
CA TYR A 540 -10.27 13.13 -3.38
C TYR A 540 -10.06 14.64 -3.43
N LYS A 541 -8.93 15.04 -3.98
CA LYS A 541 -8.67 16.43 -4.37
C LYS A 541 -9.19 16.69 -5.78
N VAL A 542 -9.54 17.92 -6.08
CA VAL A 542 -9.89 18.36 -7.44
C VAL A 542 -8.73 18.08 -8.40
N ASP A 543 -9.04 17.53 -9.55
CA ASP A 543 -8.04 17.13 -10.55
C ASP A 543 -7.13 18.30 -10.95
N GLY A 544 -5.83 18.02 -11.04
CA GLY A 544 -4.81 19.02 -11.38
C GLY A 544 -4.50 20.02 -10.27
N THR A 545 -4.97 19.79 -9.04
CA THR A 545 -4.64 20.63 -7.88
C THR A 545 -3.71 19.90 -6.93
N ASP A 546 -2.80 20.63 -6.29
CA ASP A 546 -1.91 20.13 -5.26
C ASP A 546 -2.29 20.69 -3.89
N GLY A 547 -1.80 20.04 -2.83
CA GLY A 547 -1.92 20.55 -1.46
C GLY A 547 -1.16 21.86 -1.29
N PHE A 548 -1.66 22.70 -0.39
CA PHE A 548 -1.08 23.99 -0.06
C PHE A 548 -1.28 24.28 1.42
N SER A 549 -0.66 25.37 1.94
CA SER A 549 -0.85 25.72 3.33
C SER A 549 -2.30 26.11 3.60
N GLU A 550 -2.89 25.58 4.65
CA GLU A 550 -4.22 25.98 5.12
C GLU A 550 -4.34 27.46 5.47
N ALA A 551 -3.21 28.12 5.71
CA ALA A 551 -3.11 29.55 6.04
C ALA A 551 -2.89 30.45 4.81
N ASP A 552 -2.78 29.90 3.61
CA ASP A 552 -2.82 30.68 2.37
C ASP A 552 -4.24 31.24 2.18
N CYS A 553 -4.40 32.53 2.42
CA CYS A 553 -5.69 33.19 2.39
C CYS A 553 -5.87 34.11 1.17
N ASN A 554 -4.79 34.43 0.45
CA ASN A 554 -4.85 35.22 -0.76
C ASN A 554 -5.08 34.35 -2.02
N GLY A 555 -4.93 33.02 -1.91
CA GLY A 555 -5.21 32.02 -2.94
C GLY A 555 -4.09 31.85 -3.96
N ASP A 556 -2.88 32.32 -3.70
CA ASP A 556 -1.73 32.19 -4.59
C ASP A 556 -0.94 30.87 -4.38
N ARG A 557 -1.34 30.06 -3.39
CA ARG A 557 -0.77 28.79 -2.95
C ARG A 557 0.62 28.87 -2.32
N ILE A 558 1.02 30.07 -1.89
CA ILE A 558 2.32 30.31 -1.24
C ILE A 558 2.10 31.05 0.08
N LEU A 559 2.21 30.35 1.19
CA LEU A 559 2.15 31.03 2.48
C LEU A 559 3.37 31.95 2.68
N ASN A 560 3.10 33.26 2.72
CA ASN A 560 4.11 34.30 2.94
C ASN A 560 3.48 35.58 3.52
N HIS A 561 4.25 36.67 3.62
CA HIS A 561 3.76 37.95 4.17
C HIS A 561 2.71 38.65 3.27
N ASP A 562 2.51 38.20 2.04
CA ASP A 562 1.45 38.75 1.19
C ASP A 562 0.06 38.32 1.68
N ASP A 563 -0.05 37.15 2.38
CA ASP A 563 -1.27 36.69 3.04
C ASP A 563 -1.65 37.64 4.21
N LEU A 564 -0.66 38.03 5.01
CA LEU A 564 -0.90 39.04 6.04
C LEU A 564 -1.31 40.39 5.43
N THR A 565 -0.69 40.80 4.33
CA THR A 565 -1.06 42.01 3.60
C THR A 565 -2.47 41.93 3.04
N PHE A 566 -2.88 40.76 2.60
CA PHE A 566 -4.25 40.48 2.17
C PHE A 566 -5.22 40.66 3.33
N LEU A 567 -5.02 39.98 4.46
CA LEU A 567 -5.86 40.08 5.66
C LEU A 567 -5.98 41.52 6.16
N LYS A 568 -4.89 42.28 6.15
CA LYS A 568 -4.89 43.68 6.54
C LYS A 568 -6.01 44.52 5.91
N ASN A 569 -6.36 44.19 4.65
CA ASN A 569 -7.39 44.98 3.94
C ASN A 569 -8.82 44.61 4.37
N TYR A 570 -8.99 43.48 5.08
CA TYR A 570 -10.31 42.95 5.42
C TYR A 570 -10.56 42.81 6.93
N MET A 571 -9.60 43.25 7.78
CA MET A 571 -9.78 43.20 9.23
C MET A 571 -11.08 43.87 9.63
N GLY A 572 -11.88 43.19 10.46
CA GLY A 572 -13.18 43.65 10.95
C GLY A 572 -14.32 43.61 9.94
N VAL A 573 -14.09 42.97 8.78
CA VAL A 573 -15.15 42.71 7.79
C VAL A 573 -15.94 41.49 8.24
N ASP A 574 -17.26 41.65 8.31
CA ASP A 574 -18.19 40.62 8.73
C ASP A 574 -19.13 40.14 7.55
N GLN A 575 -19.87 39.08 7.82
CA GLN A 575 -20.81 38.48 6.85
C GLN A 575 -21.96 39.43 6.45
N ASN A 576 -22.21 40.53 7.17
CA ASN A 576 -23.24 41.51 6.81
C ASN A 576 -22.78 42.35 5.63
N ASN A 577 -21.46 42.51 5.43
CA ASN A 577 -20.89 43.17 4.25
C ASN A 577 -20.66 42.15 3.14
N GLN A 578 -21.70 41.64 2.57
CA GLN A 578 -21.70 40.58 1.54
C GLN A 578 -20.68 40.79 0.42
N ARG A 579 -20.42 42.05 0.04
CA ARG A 579 -19.50 42.36 -1.07
C ARG A 579 -18.04 42.08 -0.71
N LEU A 580 -17.61 42.49 0.45
CA LEU A 580 -16.24 42.26 0.94
C LEU A 580 -16.09 40.87 1.49
N TRP A 581 -17.12 40.38 2.18
CA TRP A 581 -17.16 39.00 2.71
C TRP A 581 -16.91 37.94 1.66
N ASN A 582 -17.56 38.03 0.50
CA ASN A 582 -17.34 37.08 -0.59
C ASN A 582 -15.90 37.04 -1.13
N GLN A 583 -15.06 38.02 -0.81
CA GLN A 583 -13.66 38.06 -1.21
C GLN A 583 -12.73 37.49 -0.16
N VAL A 584 -13.19 37.39 1.09
CA VAL A 584 -12.30 37.06 2.22
C VAL A 584 -12.82 35.94 3.11
N LYS A 585 -14.06 35.49 2.92
CA LYS A 585 -14.68 34.43 3.76
C LYS A 585 -13.85 33.16 3.91
N GLU A 586 -12.99 32.85 2.92
CA GLU A 586 -12.08 31.70 2.98
C GLU A 586 -10.94 31.89 4.00
N ALA A 587 -10.74 33.13 4.50
CA ALA A 587 -9.80 33.46 5.52
C ALA A 587 -10.44 33.59 6.93
N ASP A 588 -11.74 33.31 7.07
CA ASP A 588 -12.43 33.15 8.35
C ASP A 588 -12.11 31.75 8.89
N PHE A 589 -10.98 31.61 9.55
CA PHE A 589 -10.51 30.31 10.07
C PHE A 589 -11.26 29.88 11.33
N SER A 590 -11.75 30.86 12.09
CA SER A 590 -12.55 30.60 13.30
C SER A 590 -14.01 30.24 13.00
N CYS A 591 -14.46 30.41 11.74
CA CYS A 591 -15.85 30.23 11.32
C CYS A 591 -16.86 31.07 12.14
N ASN A 592 -16.42 32.24 12.69
CA ASN A 592 -17.26 33.09 13.50
C ASN A 592 -18.02 34.18 12.70
N GLY A 593 -17.73 34.29 11.41
CA GLY A 593 -18.38 35.21 10.47
C GLY A 593 -17.82 36.65 10.47
N ILE A 594 -16.61 36.85 10.97
CA ILE A 594 -15.87 38.12 10.94
C ILE A 594 -14.37 37.81 10.76
N ILE A 595 -13.67 38.66 10.03
CA ILE A 595 -12.20 38.58 9.96
C ILE A 595 -11.60 39.33 11.13
N ASP A 596 -11.01 38.58 12.05
CA ASP A 596 -10.54 39.17 13.35
C ASP A 596 -9.09 38.79 13.69
N ALA A 597 -8.69 39.02 14.92
CA ALA A 597 -7.33 38.74 15.36
C ALA A 597 -7.01 37.24 15.42
N TYR A 598 -8.02 36.38 15.49
CA TYR A 598 -7.81 34.94 15.40
C TYR A 598 -7.31 34.57 14.00
N ASP A 599 -7.97 35.08 12.96
CA ASP A 599 -7.59 34.80 11.58
C ASP A 599 -6.19 35.35 11.27
N LEU A 600 -5.91 36.55 11.78
CA LEU A 600 -4.58 37.14 11.70
C LEU A 600 -3.52 36.27 12.41
N MET A 601 -3.78 35.84 13.64
CA MET A 601 -2.92 34.96 14.41
C MET A 601 -2.69 33.62 13.67
N PHE A 602 -3.75 33.06 13.11
CA PHE A 602 -3.69 31.78 12.41
C PHE A 602 -2.68 31.79 11.25
N VAL A 603 -2.67 32.87 10.46
CA VAL A 603 -1.69 33.05 9.40
C VAL A 603 -0.31 33.42 9.97
N ALA A 604 -0.27 34.38 10.86
CA ALA A 604 0.96 34.95 11.42
C ALA A 604 1.80 33.87 12.16
N SER A 605 1.15 33.01 12.93
CA SER A 605 1.83 31.97 13.73
C SER A 605 2.45 30.87 12.88
N ARG A 606 2.07 30.75 11.60
CA ARG A 606 2.61 29.75 10.66
C ARG A 606 3.73 30.28 9.76
N LEU A 607 3.99 31.57 9.83
CA LEU A 607 5.10 32.20 9.11
C LEU A 607 6.39 32.11 9.94
N ASP A 608 7.52 32.27 9.27
CA ASP A 608 8.86 32.38 9.87
C ASP A 608 9.23 31.25 10.86
N GLY A 609 8.65 30.06 10.68
CA GLY A 609 8.96 28.88 11.49
C GLY A 609 8.29 28.84 12.86
N GLY A 610 7.23 29.61 13.06
CA GLY A 610 6.43 29.61 14.31
C GLY A 610 5.91 28.20 14.64
N VAL A 611 5.97 27.85 15.91
CA VAL A 611 5.48 26.58 16.46
C VAL A 611 4.17 26.86 17.21
N ARG A 612 3.12 26.17 16.79
CA ARG A 612 1.81 26.23 17.42
C ARG A 612 1.69 25.17 18.52
N ASP A 613 1.29 25.61 19.76
CA ASP A 613 0.88 24.66 20.81
C ASP A 613 -0.63 24.82 21.07
N PRO A 614 -1.46 23.86 20.64
CA PRO A 614 -2.91 23.93 20.82
C PRO A 614 -3.38 23.76 22.27
N GLN A 615 -2.46 23.48 23.21
CA GLN A 615 -2.74 23.32 24.64
C GLN A 615 -2.41 24.58 25.46
N ASP A 616 -1.93 25.66 24.83
CA ASP A 616 -1.54 26.88 25.49
C ASP A 616 -2.75 27.55 26.13
N GLU A 617 -2.68 27.77 27.45
CA GLU A 617 -3.65 28.60 28.17
C GLU A 617 -3.36 30.08 27.90
N VAL A 618 -4.40 30.90 27.73
CA VAL A 618 -4.32 32.34 27.56
C VAL A 618 -5.26 33.05 28.54
N SER A 619 -4.83 34.15 29.12
CA SER A 619 -5.68 34.98 29.98
C SER A 619 -5.20 36.41 30.07
N GLY A 620 -6.02 37.27 30.61
CA GLY A 620 -5.74 38.67 30.88
C GLY A 620 -6.96 39.55 30.63
N MET A 621 -6.83 40.83 30.92
CA MET A 621 -7.90 41.82 30.74
C MET A 621 -7.38 43.04 30.03
N ILE A 622 -8.23 43.72 29.27
CA ILE A 622 -7.95 44.99 28.59
C ILE A 622 -8.85 46.08 29.19
N SER A 623 -8.25 47.17 29.59
CA SER A 623 -8.99 48.37 30.04
C SER A 623 -8.63 49.60 29.22
N PHE A 624 -9.52 50.56 29.21
CA PHE A 624 -9.36 51.82 28.50
C PHE A 624 -9.36 52.97 29.47
N THR A 625 -8.40 53.85 29.36
CA THR A 625 -8.30 55.04 30.20
C THR A 625 -8.10 56.30 29.40
N ALA A 626 -8.85 57.36 29.67
CA ALA A 626 -8.65 58.65 29.06
C ALA A 626 -7.76 59.53 29.99
N ASP A 627 -6.85 60.33 29.42
CA ASP A 627 -5.97 61.25 30.13
C ASP A 627 -6.75 62.39 30.77
N LYS A 628 -8.00 62.56 30.32
CA LYS A 628 -8.93 63.58 30.81
C LYS A 628 -10.33 62.99 30.93
N THR A 629 -11.04 63.36 31.99
CA THR A 629 -12.44 62.93 32.21
C THR A 629 -13.42 63.88 31.55
N SER A 630 -13.04 65.11 31.30
CA SER A 630 -13.84 66.15 30.63
C SER A 630 -12.95 67.05 29.77
N VAL A 631 -13.47 67.50 28.65
CA VAL A 631 -12.74 68.22 27.59
C VAL A 631 -13.62 69.34 27.02
N LYS A 632 -12.99 70.48 26.62
CA LYS A 632 -13.65 71.53 25.86
C LYS A 632 -13.53 71.34 24.38
N LYS A 633 -14.45 71.88 23.60
CA LYS A 633 -14.39 71.85 22.13
C LYS A 633 -13.03 72.29 21.61
N GLY A 634 -12.40 71.49 20.84
CA GLY A 634 -11.07 71.73 20.28
C GLY A 634 -9.90 71.22 21.11
N ASP A 635 -10.14 70.73 22.32
CA ASP A 635 -9.10 70.08 23.13
C ASP A 635 -8.85 68.64 22.60
N THR A 636 -7.63 68.17 22.81
CA THR A 636 -7.28 66.76 22.55
C THR A 636 -7.44 65.96 23.83
N VAL A 637 -7.83 64.69 23.64
CA VAL A 637 -7.84 63.63 24.66
C VAL A 637 -7.13 62.40 24.11
N THR A 638 -6.31 61.83 25.00
CA THR A 638 -5.62 60.57 24.67
C THR A 638 -6.30 59.42 25.41
N ILE A 639 -6.74 58.39 24.66
CA ILE A 639 -7.23 57.15 25.24
C ILE A 639 -6.09 56.13 25.16
N SER A 640 -5.76 55.54 26.31
CA SER A 640 -4.78 54.45 26.42
C SER A 640 -5.49 53.12 26.56
N VAL A 641 -5.03 52.12 25.83
CA VAL A 641 -5.44 50.73 25.93
C VAL A 641 -4.43 49.99 26.78
N ASN A 642 -4.85 49.50 27.94
CA ASN A 642 -3.98 48.94 28.95
C ASN A 642 -4.28 47.48 29.17
N THR A 643 -3.24 46.68 29.43
CA THR A 643 -3.35 45.26 29.77
C THR A 643 -3.25 45.03 31.27
N HIS A 644 -3.89 43.99 31.75
CA HIS A 644 -3.81 43.54 33.13
C HIS A 644 -3.67 42.01 33.16
N ASP A 645 -2.63 41.53 33.86
CA ASP A 645 -2.36 40.12 34.12
C ASP A 645 -2.35 39.29 32.84
N PHE A 646 -1.78 39.79 31.73
CA PHE A 646 -1.64 39.02 30.53
C PHE A 646 -0.76 37.80 30.74
N VAL A 647 -1.28 36.62 30.30
CA VAL A 647 -0.56 35.35 30.27
C VAL A 647 -0.68 34.78 28.88
N ASN A 648 0.45 34.57 28.22
CA ASN A 648 0.58 33.89 26.97
C ASN A 648 -0.22 34.46 25.79
N VAL A 649 -0.32 35.80 25.73
CA VAL A 649 -1.10 36.51 24.70
C VAL A 649 -0.24 36.69 23.44
N TYR A 650 -0.61 36.01 22.35
CA TYR A 650 0.05 36.10 21.05
C TYR A 650 -0.65 37.10 20.12
N ALA A 651 -1.98 37.13 20.15
CA ALA A 651 -2.78 38.11 19.41
C ALA A 651 -3.93 38.62 20.28
N LEU A 652 -4.49 39.76 19.90
CA LEU A 652 -5.62 40.36 20.58
C LEU A 652 -6.45 41.23 19.64
N ASN A 653 -7.73 41.33 19.92
CA ASN A 653 -8.62 42.32 19.31
C ASN A 653 -9.50 43.03 20.35
N PHE A 654 -9.95 44.20 19.99
CA PHE A 654 -10.97 44.94 20.70
C PHE A 654 -11.70 45.90 19.76
N GLU A 655 -12.93 46.24 20.11
CA GLU A 655 -13.71 47.26 19.42
C GLU A 655 -14.01 48.40 20.42
N LEU A 656 -13.51 49.60 20.09
CA LEU A 656 -13.78 50.83 20.79
C LEU A 656 -14.76 51.67 19.97
N LEU A 657 -15.92 51.96 20.54
CA LEU A 657 -16.97 52.77 19.93
C LEU A 657 -17.13 54.08 20.65
N LEU A 658 -17.09 55.16 19.90
CA LEU A 658 -17.19 56.52 20.42
C LEU A 658 -18.29 57.28 19.70
N ASP A 659 -18.99 58.16 20.40
CA ASP A 659 -20.00 59.07 19.84
C ASP A 659 -19.37 59.98 18.79
N ALA A 660 -19.78 59.80 17.50
CA ALA A 660 -19.24 60.54 16.36
C ALA A 660 -19.53 62.03 16.38
N GLU A 661 -20.55 62.47 17.12
CA GLU A 661 -20.83 63.91 17.32
C GLU A 661 -19.95 64.57 18.35
N LYS A 662 -19.31 63.75 19.24
CA LYS A 662 -18.52 64.24 20.37
C LYS A 662 -17.02 64.23 20.09
N LEU A 663 -16.52 63.16 19.48
CA LEU A 663 -15.08 62.94 19.30
C LEU A 663 -14.74 62.60 17.86
N SER A 664 -13.59 63.05 17.36
CA SER A 664 -13.03 62.66 16.10
C SER A 664 -11.56 62.27 16.23
N SER A 665 -11.08 61.32 15.50
CA SER A 665 -9.66 60.97 15.49
C SER A 665 -8.83 62.09 14.88
N ALA A 666 -7.70 62.44 15.55
CA ALA A 666 -6.73 63.38 15.01
C ALA A 666 -5.98 62.80 13.77
N VAL A 667 -5.85 61.49 13.70
CA VAL A 667 -5.17 60.78 12.61
C VAL A 667 -6.14 60.52 11.42
N CYS A 668 -7.44 60.43 11.73
CA CYS A 668 -8.49 60.12 10.74
C CYS A 668 -9.60 61.21 10.86
N PRO A 669 -9.39 62.42 10.35
CA PRO A 669 -10.32 63.55 10.53
C PRO A 669 -11.75 63.29 10.03
N ASP A 670 -11.91 62.45 9.04
CA ASP A 670 -13.22 62.09 8.48
C ASP A 670 -13.69 60.70 8.99
N ASN A 671 -13.13 60.22 10.13
CA ASN A 671 -13.42 58.92 10.75
C ASN A 671 -13.18 57.67 9.86
N VAL A 672 -12.45 57.86 8.75
CA VAL A 672 -12.06 56.78 7.82
C VAL A 672 -10.56 56.81 7.62
N CYS A 673 -9.83 55.93 8.28
CA CYS A 673 -8.42 55.72 7.99
C CYS A 673 -8.27 54.76 6.82
N THR A 674 -7.76 55.25 5.72
CA THR A 674 -7.69 54.44 4.46
C THR A 674 -6.37 53.67 4.28
N ALA A 675 -5.35 53.92 5.10
CA ALA A 675 -4.04 53.33 4.90
C ALA A 675 -3.31 52.86 6.17
N ASP A 676 -3.48 53.51 7.33
CA ASP A 676 -2.70 53.25 8.53
C ASP A 676 -3.60 52.99 9.76
N SER A 677 -3.04 52.36 10.79
CA SER A 677 -3.72 52.14 12.06
C SER A 677 -4.19 53.49 12.68
N PRO A 678 -5.39 53.56 13.28
CA PRO A 678 -5.84 54.71 14.02
C PRO A 678 -5.09 54.85 15.38
N PHE A 679 -4.33 53.84 15.77
CA PHE A 679 -3.62 53.80 17.03
C PHE A 679 -2.13 54.11 16.86
N THR A 680 -1.52 54.60 17.90
CA THR A 680 -0.09 54.64 18.08
C THR A 680 0.31 53.48 19.00
N ALA A 681 1.19 52.60 18.54
CA ALA A 681 1.64 51.45 19.30
C ALA A 681 2.26 51.85 20.63
N GLY A 682 1.92 51.15 21.70
CA GLY A 682 2.51 51.28 23.00
C GLY A 682 3.85 50.50 23.11
N GLU A 683 4.60 50.78 24.16
CA GLU A 683 5.87 50.10 24.44
C GLU A 683 5.68 48.58 24.64
N PHE A 684 4.47 48.16 25.06
CA PHE A 684 4.17 46.76 25.36
C PHE A 684 3.88 45.90 24.10
N THR A 685 3.64 46.54 22.98
CA THR A 685 3.38 45.82 21.69
C THR A 685 4.52 45.96 20.69
N GLU A 686 5.74 46.28 21.15
CA GLU A 686 6.89 46.35 20.29
C GLU A 686 7.10 44.99 19.58
N GLY A 687 7.12 45.00 18.24
CA GLY A 687 7.27 43.79 17.39
C GLY A 687 5.98 43.12 16.99
N MET A 688 4.82 43.56 17.46
CA MET A 688 3.53 43.05 16.93
C MET A 688 3.15 43.76 15.62
N LEU A 689 2.42 43.04 14.80
CA LEU A 689 1.68 43.66 13.68
C LEU A 689 0.50 44.43 14.25
N ASP A 690 0.25 45.60 13.66
CA ASP A 690 -0.94 46.42 13.93
C ASP A 690 -1.78 46.50 12.66
N TYR A 691 -2.89 45.79 12.64
CA TYR A 691 -3.85 45.77 11.52
C TYR A 691 -5.18 46.39 11.87
N SER A 692 -5.15 47.33 12.86
CA SER A 692 -6.30 48.05 13.34
C SER A 692 -6.96 48.89 12.25
N LYS A 693 -8.26 49.08 12.35
CA LYS A 693 -9.10 49.81 11.37
C LYS A 693 -10.01 50.80 12.09
N SER A 694 -10.44 51.83 11.36
CA SER A 694 -11.53 52.72 11.80
C SER A 694 -12.66 52.72 10.79
N GLY A 695 -13.85 52.98 11.24
CA GLY A 695 -15.05 53.05 10.42
C GLY A 695 -16.21 53.77 11.14
N GLU A 696 -17.32 53.93 10.48
CA GLU A 696 -18.56 54.41 11.04
C GLU A 696 -19.51 53.26 11.32
N THR A 697 -20.26 53.31 12.40
CA THR A 697 -21.32 52.35 12.72
C THR A 697 -22.49 53.07 13.39
N GLN A 698 -23.64 52.40 13.42
CA GLN A 698 -24.81 52.94 14.13
C GLN A 698 -25.22 52.02 15.29
N ILE A 699 -25.35 52.59 16.49
CA ILE A 699 -25.85 51.88 17.64
C ILE A 699 -27.12 52.58 18.12
N GLU A 700 -28.23 51.87 18.19
CA GLU A 700 -29.55 52.41 18.59
C GLU A 700 -29.97 53.67 17.80
N GLY A 701 -29.53 53.77 16.52
CA GLY A 701 -29.82 54.85 15.59
C GLY A 701 -28.97 56.12 15.82
N LYS A 702 -27.87 56.01 16.57
CA LYS A 702 -26.87 57.07 16.74
C LYS A 702 -25.58 56.68 15.98
N ASP A 703 -24.96 57.64 15.35
CA ASP A 703 -23.70 57.45 14.66
C ASP A 703 -22.53 57.37 15.66
N HIS A 704 -21.75 56.30 15.53
CA HIS A 704 -20.55 56.06 16.31
C HIS A 704 -19.35 55.90 15.37
N VAL A 705 -18.19 56.36 15.87
CA VAL A 705 -16.91 55.99 15.27
C VAL A 705 -16.46 54.65 15.87
N ARG A 706 -16.17 53.70 15.02
CA ARG A 706 -15.66 52.39 15.36
C ARG A 706 -14.15 52.36 15.19
N PHE A 707 -13.40 52.06 16.24
CA PHE A 707 -11.98 51.74 16.17
C PHE A 707 -11.79 50.26 16.53
N TYR A 708 -11.47 49.48 15.55
CA TYR A 708 -11.20 48.07 15.69
C TYR A 708 -9.69 47.85 15.84
N GLY A 709 -9.23 47.46 17.03
CA GLY A 709 -7.85 47.11 17.31
C GLY A 709 -7.60 45.63 16.97
N ALA A 710 -6.55 45.36 16.21
CA ALA A 710 -6.13 43.99 15.89
C ALA A 710 -4.60 43.93 15.85
N PHE A 711 -4.04 43.18 16.80
CA PHE A 711 -2.60 43.01 16.97
C PHE A 711 -2.21 41.56 17.03
N SER A 712 -1.07 41.20 16.42
CA SER A 712 -0.53 39.81 16.46
C SER A 712 0.99 39.83 16.34
N PHE A 713 1.66 38.92 17.02
CA PHE A 713 3.03 38.57 16.70
C PHE A 713 3.10 37.77 15.39
N VAL A 714 4.33 37.51 14.89
CA VAL A 714 4.60 36.71 13.70
C VAL A 714 5.63 35.66 14.05
N GLY A 715 5.42 34.45 13.56
CA GLY A 715 6.34 33.31 13.72
C GLY A 715 6.55 32.98 15.21
N ASP A 716 7.79 32.83 15.60
CA ASP A 716 8.19 32.43 16.97
C ASP A 716 8.41 33.65 17.92
N ASN A 717 7.85 34.80 17.57
CA ASN A 717 7.91 35.97 18.42
C ASN A 717 6.76 35.98 19.43
N GLY A 718 6.98 36.61 20.58
CA GLY A 718 5.96 36.70 21.65
C GLY A 718 6.10 35.60 22.68
N PRO A 719 5.10 35.26 23.52
CA PRO A 719 3.87 36.04 23.75
C PRO A 719 4.03 37.21 24.75
N LEU A 720 3.03 38.09 24.82
CA LEU A 720 2.94 39.13 25.87
C LEU A 720 2.66 38.50 27.24
N GLN A 721 3.29 39.05 28.25
CA GLN A 721 3.14 38.65 29.66
C GLN A 721 3.04 39.89 30.56
N GLY A 722 2.06 39.95 31.48
CA GLY A 722 1.92 40.98 32.47
C GLY A 722 1.19 42.23 32.00
N ASP A 723 1.55 43.39 32.56
CA ASP A 723 0.84 44.65 32.40
C ASP A 723 1.60 45.66 31.54
N GLY A 724 0.88 46.44 30.74
CA GLY A 724 1.47 47.47 29.89
C GLY A 724 0.46 48.29 29.10
N VAL A 725 0.96 49.19 28.28
CA VAL A 725 0.15 49.95 27.32
C VAL A 725 0.31 49.34 25.95
N ILE A 726 -0.77 48.81 25.40
CA ILE A 726 -0.80 48.23 24.06
C ILE A 726 -0.75 49.33 23.01
N ALA A 727 -1.63 50.31 23.12
CA ALA A 727 -1.80 51.34 22.13
C ALA A 727 -2.42 52.59 22.74
N THR A 728 -2.26 53.71 22.05
CA THR A 728 -2.93 54.97 22.39
C THR A 728 -3.64 55.51 21.15
N ILE A 729 -4.73 56.25 21.35
CA ILE A 729 -5.40 57.00 20.30
C ILE A 729 -5.63 58.46 20.76
N GLU A 730 -5.25 59.43 19.93
CA GLU A 730 -5.47 60.86 20.17
C GLU A 730 -6.73 61.28 19.43
N LEU A 731 -7.65 61.90 20.19
CA LEU A 731 -8.96 62.36 19.74
C LEU A 731 -9.13 63.85 19.98
N THR A 732 -9.88 64.49 19.10
CA THR A 732 -10.24 65.91 19.22
C THR A 732 -11.71 66.04 19.61
N ALA A 733 -11.99 66.81 20.62
CA ALA A 733 -13.35 67.10 21.06
C ALA A 733 -14.06 68.02 20.06
N LEU A 734 -15.20 67.58 19.56
CA LEU A 734 -16.03 68.37 18.62
C LEU A 734 -16.99 69.28 19.31
N GLN A 735 -17.25 69.06 20.60
CA GLN A 735 -18.08 69.88 21.51
C GLN A 735 -17.52 69.81 22.95
N ASP A 736 -18.13 70.55 23.87
CA ASP A 736 -17.78 70.42 25.28
C ASP A 736 -18.32 69.08 25.82
N ILE A 737 -17.46 68.26 26.43
CA ILE A 737 -17.77 66.94 26.97
C ILE A 737 -17.50 66.96 28.48
N GLU A 738 -18.53 66.69 29.29
CA GLU A 738 -18.42 66.59 30.75
C GLU A 738 -17.89 65.22 31.20
N GLU A 739 -18.24 64.19 30.46
CA GLU A 739 -17.82 62.82 30.70
C GLU A 739 -17.61 62.11 29.36
N ILE A 740 -16.45 61.45 29.22
CA ILE A 740 -16.09 60.69 28.03
C ILE A 740 -16.70 59.29 28.16
N ASP A 741 -17.68 59.00 27.30
CA ASP A 741 -18.38 57.73 27.23
C ASP A 741 -17.73 56.83 26.16
N MET A 742 -17.33 55.60 26.54
CA MET A 742 -16.66 54.63 25.69
C MET A 742 -17.43 53.32 25.78
N ILE A 743 -17.78 52.76 24.63
CA ILE A 743 -18.36 51.43 24.51
C ILE A 743 -17.29 50.48 24.03
N LEU A 744 -17.13 49.39 24.76
CA LEU A 744 -16.18 48.33 24.42
C LEU A 744 -16.94 47.05 24.03
N ASN A 745 -16.57 46.51 22.92
CA ASN A 745 -17.08 45.24 22.42
C ASN A 745 -15.94 44.36 21.93
N ASP A 746 -16.23 43.09 21.80
CA ASP A 746 -15.35 42.09 21.13
C ASP A 746 -13.90 42.21 21.66
N VAL A 747 -13.71 42.15 22.97
CA VAL A 747 -12.40 42.21 23.59
C VAL A 747 -11.88 40.80 23.84
N GLN A 748 -10.90 40.38 23.07
CA GLN A 748 -10.37 39.03 23.11
C GLN A 748 -8.85 39.00 23.17
N VAL A 749 -8.30 37.99 23.84
CA VAL A 749 -6.88 37.60 23.80
C VAL A 749 -6.74 36.17 23.29
N ILE A 750 -5.68 35.94 22.53
CA ILE A 750 -5.53 34.70 21.76
C ILE A 750 -4.10 34.19 21.95
N SER A 751 -3.94 32.89 22.26
CA SER A 751 -2.64 32.22 22.29
C SER A 751 -2.11 31.90 20.88
N SER A 752 -0.83 31.59 20.74
CA SER A 752 -0.29 31.10 19.48
C SER A 752 -0.93 29.78 19.06
N GLY A 753 -1.45 29.01 19.99
CA GLY A 753 -2.19 27.75 19.78
C GLY A 753 -3.63 27.93 19.30
N GLY A 754 -4.17 29.15 19.35
CA GLY A 754 -5.55 29.44 18.94
C GLY A 754 -6.57 29.35 20.08
N THR A 755 -6.14 29.27 21.34
CA THR A 755 -7.05 29.40 22.47
C THR A 755 -7.49 30.84 22.59
N ILE A 756 -8.80 31.08 22.67
CA ILE A 756 -9.42 32.42 22.82
C ILE A 756 -9.94 32.60 24.25
N ALA A 757 -9.71 33.79 24.84
CA ALA A 757 -10.33 34.17 26.09
C ALA A 757 -10.94 35.59 26.00
N ASP A 758 -12.13 35.76 26.59
CA ASP A 758 -12.73 37.08 26.80
C ASP A 758 -11.83 37.89 27.74
N ALA A 759 -11.36 39.03 27.28
CA ALA A 759 -10.46 39.93 28.00
C ALA A 759 -11.14 41.21 28.44
N SER A 760 -12.47 41.28 28.48
CA SER A 760 -13.23 42.45 28.91
C SER A 760 -12.96 42.75 30.38
N TRP A 761 -12.56 44.02 30.67
CA TRP A 761 -12.38 44.49 32.04
C TRP A 761 -13.69 44.48 32.83
N LYS A 762 -13.75 43.74 33.95
CA LYS A 762 -14.86 43.74 34.88
C LYS A 762 -14.48 44.54 36.13
N ASP A 763 -15.12 45.68 36.31
CA ASP A 763 -14.92 46.48 37.54
C ASP A 763 -15.60 45.74 38.73
N ASP A 764 -14.83 45.33 39.75
CA ASP A 764 -15.32 44.57 40.93
C ASP A 764 -16.21 45.39 41.89
N GLY A 765 -17.01 46.32 41.36
CA GLY A 765 -17.93 47.19 42.06
C GLY A 765 -19.40 46.99 41.73
N GLY A 766 -19.98 45.81 42.09
CA GLY A 766 -21.40 45.73 42.50
C GLY A 766 -22.46 45.48 41.43
N GLU A 767 -23.16 44.37 41.61
CA GLU A 767 -24.47 43.93 41.10
C GLU A 767 -24.49 43.10 39.82
N GLU A 768 -24.83 41.83 40.06
CA GLU A 768 -25.13 40.80 39.04
C GLU A 768 -26.32 41.19 38.18
N GLY A 769 -26.14 41.27 36.88
CA GLY A 769 -27.19 41.17 35.88
C GLY A 769 -27.31 39.69 35.40
N PRO A 770 -28.48 39.20 34.93
CA PRO A 770 -28.74 37.77 34.79
C PRO A 770 -27.92 37.14 33.65
N GLY A 771 -27.07 36.21 34.07
CA GLY A 771 -26.27 35.36 33.16
C GLY A 771 -27.10 34.41 32.37
N THR A 772 -26.70 34.21 31.14
CA THR A 772 -26.98 33.01 30.36
C THR A 772 -25.87 32.00 30.63
N ASP A 773 -26.26 30.89 31.21
CA ASP A 773 -25.45 29.74 31.61
C ASP A 773 -24.85 29.04 30.36
N PRO A 774 -23.53 28.87 30.24
CA PRO A 774 -22.96 27.85 29.34
C PRO A 774 -22.67 26.60 30.18
N GLY A 775 -23.22 25.50 29.73
CA GLY A 775 -23.23 24.20 30.37
C GLY A 775 -21.87 23.70 30.83
N GLU A 776 -21.91 23.09 32.00
CA GLU A 776 -20.83 22.44 32.71
C GLU A 776 -20.16 21.34 31.86
N GLY A 777 -18.90 21.53 31.53
CA GLY A 777 -17.97 20.45 31.14
C GLY A 777 -17.32 19.88 32.41
N GLY A 778 -17.64 18.64 32.75
CA GLY A 778 -17.18 17.99 33.99
C GLY A 778 -15.67 17.77 34.03
N LYS A 779 -15.06 18.06 35.17
CA LYS A 779 -13.70 17.68 35.54
C LYS A 779 -13.57 16.18 35.69
N PRO A 780 -12.47 15.54 35.23
CA PRO A 780 -12.10 14.22 35.69
C PRO A 780 -11.41 14.26 37.04
N GLY A 781 -11.85 13.38 37.94
CA GLY A 781 -11.34 13.24 39.30
C GLY A 781 -9.94 12.62 39.33
N GLU A 782 -9.18 13.11 40.29
CA GLU A 782 -7.92 12.54 40.76
C GLU A 782 -8.11 11.17 41.38
N GLY A 783 -7.27 10.24 41.01
CA GLY A 783 -7.09 8.91 41.62
C GLY A 783 -5.65 8.47 41.45
N GLU A 784 -4.96 8.46 42.59
CA GLU A 784 -3.59 7.99 42.78
C GLU A 784 -3.39 6.53 42.37
N ASP A 785 -2.29 6.17 41.80
CA ASP A 785 -1.18 5.35 42.32
C ASP A 785 -0.37 4.69 41.22
N THR A 786 0.85 5.13 41.13
CA THR A 786 1.90 4.39 40.40
C THR A 786 2.58 3.39 41.33
N PRO A 787 3.00 2.22 40.86
CA PRO A 787 4.23 1.59 41.29
C PRO A 787 5.32 1.55 40.21
N LYS A 788 6.51 1.91 40.63
CA LYS A 788 7.79 1.80 39.89
C LYS A 788 8.18 0.37 39.59
N PRO A 789 9.00 0.17 38.52
CA PRO A 789 9.40 -1.15 38.06
C PRO A 789 10.51 -1.76 38.90
N GLY A 790 10.37 -3.05 39.14
CA GLY A 790 11.42 -3.95 39.66
C GLY A 790 12.05 -4.69 38.50
N ASP A 791 13.31 -4.82 38.60
CA ASP A 791 14.32 -5.43 37.74
C ASP A 791 14.17 -6.95 37.60
N ASP A 792 14.76 -7.47 36.54
CA ASP A 792 15.19 -8.87 36.28
C ASP A 792 14.23 -9.83 35.54
N GLY A 793 14.72 -10.24 34.36
CA GLY A 793 14.24 -11.44 33.68
C GLY A 793 14.53 -11.52 32.21
N ASP A 794 15.80 -11.72 31.85
CA ASP A 794 16.28 -12.11 30.53
C ASP A 794 15.49 -13.33 29.99
N THR A 795 14.73 -13.19 28.91
CA THR A 795 14.38 -14.30 28.03
C THR A 795 14.43 -13.80 26.58
N GLY A 796 15.59 -14.02 25.98
CA GLY A 796 15.77 -13.85 24.54
C GLY A 796 14.86 -14.80 23.77
N VAL A 797 13.88 -14.27 23.10
CA VAL A 797 13.13 -14.97 22.05
C VAL A 797 13.78 -14.68 20.72
N ASN A 798 14.26 -15.76 20.11
CA ASN A 798 14.99 -15.81 18.87
C ASN A 798 14.15 -15.27 17.71
N THR A 799 14.48 -14.11 17.17
CA THR A 799 13.78 -13.40 16.09
C THR A 799 13.83 -14.10 14.72
N GLN A 800 14.52 -15.23 14.59
CA GLN A 800 14.64 -15.96 13.32
C GLN A 800 13.44 -16.85 12.98
N GLN A 801 12.61 -17.24 13.93
CA GLN A 801 11.39 -18.02 13.63
C GLN A 801 10.23 -17.17 13.07
N GLY A 802 10.22 -15.88 13.33
CA GLY A 802 9.16 -14.96 12.84
C GLY A 802 9.26 -14.64 11.35
N MET A 803 10.46 -14.60 10.79
CA MET A 803 10.67 -14.25 9.37
C MET A 803 10.30 -15.37 8.40
N MET A 804 10.40 -16.62 8.80
CA MET A 804 10.04 -17.75 7.94
C MET A 804 8.53 -17.95 7.79
N LEU A 805 7.74 -17.47 8.75
CA LEU A 805 6.27 -17.53 8.72
C LEU A 805 5.64 -16.39 7.89
N ALA A 806 6.29 -15.22 7.81
CA ALA A 806 5.76 -14.07 7.09
C ALA A 806 5.83 -14.22 5.56
N LEU A 807 6.87 -14.87 5.02
CA LEU A 807 7.02 -15.11 3.58
C LEU A 807 6.07 -16.20 3.04
N LEU A 808 5.55 -17.07 3.92
CA LEU A 808 4.57 -18.09 3.55
C LEU A 808 3.13 -17.55 3.50
N ALA A 809 2.86 -16.40 4.12
CA ALA A 809 1.54 -15.79 4.17
C ALA A 809 1.18 -14.98 2.89
N ALA A 810 2.17 -14.41 2.21
CA ALA A 810 1.94 -13.57 1.04
C ALA A 810 1.43 -14.34 -0.20
N ALA A 811 1.77 -15.63 -0.34
CA ALA A 811 1.29 -16.45 -1.46
C ALA A 811 -0.12 -17.04 -1.24
N GLY A 812 -0.63 -17.00 -0.01
CA GLY A 812 -1.95 -17.57 0.36
C GLY A 812 -3.14 -16.60 0.24
N ALA A 813 -2.88 -15.28 0.21
CA ALA A 813 -3.94 -14.27 0.26
C ALA A 813 -4.80 -14.21 -1.03
N SER A 814 -4.22 -14.51 -2.18
CA SER A 814 -4.90 -14.41 -3.47
C SER A 814 -5.98 -15.48 -3.69
N ALA A 815 -5.82 -16.67 -3.13
CA ALA A 815 -6.79 -17.76 -3.28
C ALA A 815 -8.05 -17.59 -2.39
N VAL A 816 -7.95 -16.81 -1.31
CA VAL A 816 -9.06 -16.61 -0.36
C VAL A 816 -10.07 -15.59 -0.87
N ILE A 817 -9.64 -14.63 -1.70
CA ILE A 817 -10.51 -13.57 -2.24
C ILE A 817 -11.49 -14.15 -3.27
N ALA A 818 -11.05 -15.06 -4.12
CA ALA A 818 -11.89 -15.73 -5.12
C ALA A 818 -12.96 -16.63 -4.46
N TYR A 819 -12.65 -17.28 -3.35
CA TYR A 819 -13.59 -18.18 -2.66
C TYR A 819 -14.71 -17.44 -1.93
N ARG A 820 -14.45 -16.27 -1.34
CA ARG A 820 -15.48 -15.47 -0.64
C ARG A 820 -16.54 -14.88 -1.58
N ARG A 821 -16.20 -14.59 -2.85
CA ARG A 821 -17.17 -14.14 -3.85
C ARG A 821 -18.19 -15.21 -4.23
N ARG A 822 -17.83 -16.47 -4.23
CA ARG A 822 -18.69 -17.58 -4.63
C ARG A 822 -19.76 -17.97 -3.60
N GLN A 823 -19.62 -17.64 -2.33
CA GLN A 823 -20.64 -17.91 -1.29
C GLN A 823 -21.72 -16.83 -1.18
N ARG A 824 -21.59 -15.71 -1.89
CA ARG A 824 -22.56 -14.59 -1.84
C ARG A 824 -23.42 -14.46 -3.10
N GLN A 825 -23.27 -15.35 -4.06
CA GLN A 825 -24.27 -15.63 -5.11
C GLN A 825 -25.08 -16.89 -4.75
#